data_0a5c7fa54442b26ee63289463efb525a
#
_entry.id   0a5c7fa54442b26ee63289463efb525a
#
_cell.length_a   1.000
_cell.length_b   1.000
_cell.length_c   1.000
_cell.angle_alpha   90.00
_cell.angle_beta   90.00
_cell.angle_gamma   90.00
#
_symmetry.space_group_name_H-M   'P 1'
#
loop_
_entity.id
_entity.type
_entity.pdbx_description
1 polymer ?
#
loop_
_entity_poly.entity_id
_entity_poly.type
_entity_poly.pdbx_seq_one_letter_code
_entity_poly.pdbx_strand_id
1 'polypeptide(L)'
;MKRSVLLLSGALPLWLAFGGAAMAQDLQDRAVAPPPAEAAPAEAAAAPAASDEIRFTADQVEYDSETDIVTATGDVRMFREGDRLRADKVSWNRKSGQVVAEGDIAVTNPQGDVAYGDRIELTDTLKDGMIQNMLVVLDEGGRIAARSGNRNAGGIIQVEQATYSPCAVTNSEGCPKQPSWQITAVRVTYDPTDHRIRYSGAQLKLFSLPGIPLPSFSHVVGGGSAGGVLTPSLRIDRVNGLEVTVPYYFALAPNRDLTVTPHIFTNALPMLQAEYRQLTDTGAYRVIGYGTYGRRTDAMMGSDGEVNSKRAFRGYLDAVGNFQLDPNWSVSTSLRLQTDDTFLRRYDISREDRLRNNVAVQRIDENSYFSVNAWAVQTMRLGDNQKMQPVALPVVDYRRRFQNIAGGVLQLQANTLALFREEGQDTQRAFAAAQWDLRRVTDWGQQLTLTAYARGDIYNTNDTLETMVASYRGNEGISTRAIGALALDVQWPFIGEAFGGTQRITPRLQTVVSPRTANLSVPNEDSRAVDLDDSNIFALNRFSGYDRFEDSTRFTYGLDYALFLPGFEINASVGQSYRLSNRETILPSGTGLDDRLSDIVGRTEIRYRDFVQITHRYRLDKDGLAVRRNEIDAAIGSRQTYILVGYLRLNRDIDVIEDLQDREELRVGARVKIGRFWSAFGSATIDLTDQREDIFSASDGFDAIRHRLGVAYEDDCLRLGATWKRDYQDNGDARGGNSYLLTLAFKNLGR
;
A
#
# COMPACT_ATOMS: atom_id res chain seq x y z
N MET A 1 -33.51 8.13 -37.99
CA MET A 1 -34.26 6.88 -37.72
C MET A 1 -33.86 6.38 -36.34
N LYS A 2 -34.78 6.36 -35.40
CA LYS A 2 -34.53 5.91 -34.03
C LYS A 2 -34.31 4.40 -34.04
N ARG A 3 -33.12 3.93 -33.67
CA ARG A 3 -32.87 2.53 -33.31
C ARG A 3 -33.01 2.40 -31.80
N SER A 4 -34.07 1.71 -31.41
CA SER A 4 -34.27 1.27 -30.02
C SER A 4 -33.26 0.21 -29.68
N VAL A 5 -32.41 0.49 -28.75
CA VAL A 5 -31.56 -0.52 -28.11
C VAL A 5 -32.44 -1.25 -27.10
N LEU A 6 -32.70 -2.51 -27.36
CA LEU A 6 -33.33 -3.43 -26.41
C LEU A 6 -32.36 -3.63 -25.23
N LEU A 7 -32.70 -3.08 -24.08
CA LEU A 7 -32.16 -3.47 -22.80
C LEU A 7 -32.64 -4.89 -22.47
N LEU A 8 -31.82 -5.88 -22.76
CA LEU A 8 -32.00 -7.21 -22.20
C LEU A 8 -31.60 -7.13 -20.70
N SER A 9 -32.64 -6.99 -19.87
CA SER A 9 -32.57 -7.26 -18.44
C SER A 9 -32.50 -8.77 -18.24
N GLY A 10 -31.28 -9.31 -18.36
CA GLY A 10 -30.92 -10.67 -18.00
C GLY A 10 -30.12 -10.61 -16.70
N ALA A 11 -30.77 -10.95 -15.58
CA ALA A 11 -30.08 -11.20 -14.32
C ALA A 11 -29.22 -12.46 -14.51
N LEU A 12 -27.91 -12.26 -14.73
CA LEU A 12 -26.92 -13.29 -14.52
C LEU A 12 -26.35 -13.13 -13.12
N PRO A 13 -26.22 -14.20 -12.33
CA PRO A 13 -25.57 -14.14 -11.04
C PRO A 13 -24.11 -13.75 -11.24
N LEU A 14 -23.73 -12.62 -10.66
CA LEU A 14 -22.35 -12.15 -10.60
C LEU A 14 -21.54 -13.09 -9.69
N TRP A 15 -20.87 -14.07 -10.28
CA TRP A 15 -19.78 -14.81 -9.66
C TRP A 15 -18.50 -14.50 -10.39
N LEU A 16 -17.47 -14.12 -9.61
CA LEU A 16 -16.05 -13.92 -9.94
C LEU A 16 -15.72 -12.48 -10.41
N ALA A 17 -15.07 -11.69 -9.76
CA ALA A 17 -13.86 -11.54 -8.91
C ALA A 17 -12.59 -11.35 -9.78
N PHE A 18 -11.55 -10.65 -9.53
CA PHE A 18 -10.90 -9.77 -8.61
C PHE A 18 -9.51 -9.30 -9.06
N GLY A 19 -9.04 -8.32 -8.84
CA GLY A 19 -8.24 -7.28 -8.48
C GLY A 19 -6.95 -7.04 -9.02
N GLY A 20 -6.40 -6.14 -8.83
CA GLY A 20 -5.46 -5.44 -8.11
C GLY A 20 -4.34 -4.78 -8.82
N ALA A 21 -3.51 -4.27 -8.10
CA ALA A 21 -2.23 -3.58 -8.19
C ALA A 21 -2.24 -2.23 -8.89
N ALA A 22 -2.65 -1.23 -8.15
CA ALA A 22 -2.12 0.11 -8.33
C ALA A 22 -0.71 0.16 -7.75
N MET A 23 0.28 0.47 -8.55
CA MET A 23 1.54 1.03 -8.08
C MET A 23 1.25 2.43 -7.57
N ALA A 24 1.12 2.58 -6.28
CA ALA A 24 1.24 3.86 -5.61
C ALA A 24 1.80 3.60 -4.21
N GLN A 25 3.09 3.81 -4.10
CA GLN A 25 3.78 4.36 -2.94
C GLN A 25 3.25 3.94 -1.57
N ASP A 26 3.77 2.83 -1.05
CA ASP A 26 4.10 2.77 0.36
C ASP A 26 5.49 2.15 0.51
N LEU A 27 6.48 3.03 0.62
CA LEU A 27 7.80 2.73 1.17
C LEU A 27 7.62 2.61 2.70
N GLN A 28 6.98 1.54 3.15
CA GLN A 28 7.01 1.14 4.55
C GLN A 28 7.08 -0.39 4.64
N ASP A 29 8.13 -0.83 5.35
CA ASP A 29 8.32 -2.16 5.92
C ASP A 29 8.49 -3.36 4.96
N ARG A 30 9.67 -3.45 4.36
CA ARG A 30 10.30 -4.76 4.23
C ARG A 30 11.07 -5.08 5.50
N ALA A 31 10.39 -5.67 6.47
CA ALA A 31 11.06 -6.44 7.51
C ALA A 31 11.68 -7.68 6.84
N VAL A 32 13.00 -7.76 6.91
CA VAL A 32 13.74 -8.97 6.56
C VAL A 32 13.37 -10.03 7.59
N ALA A 33 12.71 -11.11 7.17
CA ALA A 33 12.47 -12.27 8.00
C ALA A 33 13.82 -12.93 8.36
N PRO A 34 14.03 -13.34 9.61
CA PRO A 34 15.18 -14.16 9.98
C PRO A 34 15.08 -15.54 9.31
N PRO A 35 16.21 -16.20 9.05
CA PRO A 35 16.22 -17.54 8.46
C PRO A 35 15.52 -18.53 9.39
N PRO A 36 14.84 -19.56 8.85
CA PRO A 36 14.17 -20.56 9.66
C PRO A 36 15.18 -21.34 10.49
N ALA A 37 14.96 -21.38 11.79
CA ALA A 37 15.68 -22.26 12.69
C ALA A 37 15.28 -23.71 12.39
N GLU A 38 16.27 -24.55 12.18
CA GLU A 38 16.13 -25.98 11.97
C GLU A 38 15.52 -26.62 13.23
N ALA A 39 14.28 -27.10 13.11
CA ALA A 39 13.58 -27.74 14.20
C ALA A 39 14.11 -29.16 14.41
N ALA A 40 14.77 -29.38 15.54
CA ALA A 40 15.03 -30.73 16.05
C ALA A 40 13.69 -31.38 16.45
N PRO A 41 13.49 -32.68 16.21
CA PRO A 41 12.27 -33.36 16.59
C PRO A 41 12.15 -33.46 18.12
N ALA A 42 11.19 -32.73 18.68
CA ALA A 42 10.80 -32.88 20.07
C ALA A 42 10.00 -34.17 20.22
N GLU A 43 10.54 -35.11 20.96
CA GLU A 43 9.88 -36.30 21.43
C GLU A 43 8.68 -35.88 22.32
N ALA A 44 7.49 -36.23 21.92
CA ALA A 44 6.27 -35.89 22.62
C ALA A 44 6.23 -36.66 23.95
N ALA A 45 6.63 -36.00 25.03
CA ALA A 45 6.37 -36.48 26.38
C ALA A 45 4.85 -36.43 26.63
N ALA A 46 4.24 -37.55 26.87
CA ALA A 46 2.85 -37.68 27.25
C ALA A 46 2.59 -36.78 28.47
N ALA A 47 1.55 -35.94 28.36
CA ALA A 47 1.08 -35.15 29.52
C ALA A 47 0.71 -36.08 30.68
N PRO A 48 1.21 -35.82 31.91
CA PRO A 48 0.82 -36.62 33.06
C PRO A 48 -0.66 -36.36 33.36
N ALA A 49 -1.41 -37.43 33.59
CA ALA A 49 -2.80 -37.35 34.01
C ALA A 49 -2.88 -36.45 35.26
N ALA A 50 -3.89 -35.54 35.23
CA ALA A 50 -4.16 -34.62 36.35
C ALA A 50 -4.34 -35.42 37.66
N SER A 51 -3.35 -35.32 38.55
CA SER A 51 -3.46 -35.90 39.88
C SER A 51 -4.01 -34.85 40.82
N ASP A 52 -5.08 -35.18 41.52
CA ASP A 52 -5.78 -34.32 42.49
C ASP A 52 -4.91 -34.06 43.76
N GLU A 53 -3.62 -34.40 43.71
CA GLU A 53 -2.66 -34.27 44.79
C GLU A 53 -2.00 -32.88 44.79
N ILE A 54 -2.04 -32.20 45.93
CA ILE A 54 -1.24 -31.03 46.22
C ILE A 54 0.21 -31.48 46.46
N ARG A 55 1.14 -31.07 45.61
CA ARG A 55 2.58 -31.26 45.81
C ARG A 55 3.19 -29.97 46.30
N PHE A 56 3.97 -30.01 47.37
CA PHE A 56 4.70 -28.83 47.84
C PHE A 56 6.13 -29.17 48.23
N THR A 57 7.00 -28.17 48.15
CA THR A 57 8.39 -28.21 48.64
C THR A 57 8.64 -26.99 49.51
N ALA A 58 9.40 -27.09 50.58
CA ALA A 58 9.77 -26.00 51.47
C ALA A 58 11.06 -26.38 52.22
N ASP A 59 11.77 -25.38 52.76
CA ASP A 59 12.97 -25.62 53.56
C ASP A 59 12.61 -26.25 54.95
N GLN A 60 11.49 -25.80 55.51
CA GLN A 60 10.98 -26.29 56.77
C GLN A 60 9.47 -26.46 56.73
N VAL A 61 8.98 -27.55 57.32
CA VAL A 61 7.54 -27.83 57.47
C VAL A 61 7.23 -28.15 58.93
N GLU A 62 6.25 -27.46 59.51
CA GLU A 62 5.75 -27.64 60.85
C GLU A 62 4.27 -28.00 60.80
N TYR A 63 3.86 -28.98 61.61
CA TYR A 63 2.49 -29.40 61.74
C TYR A 63 2.02 -29.24 63.16
N ASP A 64 1.00 -28.39 63.38
CA ASP A 64 0.31 -28.24 64.64
C ASP A 64 -0.92 -29.17 64.71
N SER A 65 -0.85 -30.19 65.55
CA SER A 65 -1.88 -31.18 65.66
C SER A 65 -3.14 -30.70 66.46
N GLU A 66 -3.05 -29.57 67.18
CA GLU A 66 -4.20 -29.02 67.90
C GLU A 66 -5.10 -28.20 67.00
N THR A 67 -4.46 -27.38 66.17
CA THR A 67 -5.15 -26.48 65.19
C THR A 67 -5.36 -27.13 63.85
N ASP A 68 -4.68 -28.24 63.54
CA ASP A 68 -4.64 -28.94 62.25
C ASP A 68 -4.12 -28.04 61.12
N ILE A 69 -3.09 -27.25 61.44
CA ILE A 69 -2.45 -26.34 60.53
C ILE A 69 -1.08 -26.86 60.16
N VAL A 70 -0.81 -26.93 58.85
CA VAL A 70 0.53 -27.15 58.27
C VAL A 70 1.11 -25.82 57.90
N THR A 71 2.29 -25.48 58.43
CA THR A 71 3.05 -24.25 58.08
C THR A 71 4.33 -24.66 57.40
N ALA A 72 4.53 -24.20 56.18
CA ALA A 72 5.75 -24.34 55.38
C ALA A 72 6.49 -22.99 55.30
N THR A 73 7.79 -22.97 55.47
CA THR A 73 8.63 -21.77 55.45
C THR A 73 9.90 -22.01 54.59
N GLY A 74 10.38 -20.97 53.91
CA GLY A 74 11.58 -20.98 53.04
C GLY A 74 11.30 -21.57 51.65
N ASP A 75 11.41 -20.77 50.61
CA ASP A 75 11.18 -21.08 49.17
C ASP A 75 10.02 -22.09 48.94
N VAL A 76 8.86 -21.79 49.54
CA VAL A 76 7.70 -22.68 49.48
C VAL A 76 7.16 -22.69 48.07
N ARG A 77 7.02 -23.89 47.48
CA ARG A 77 6.42 -24.09 46.16
C ARG A 77 5.33 -25.12 46.22
N MET A 78 4.13 -24.73 45.74
CA MET A 78 2.96 -25.62 45.68
C MET A 78 2.52 -25.78 44.22
N PHE A 79 2.07 -27.00 43.89
CA PHE A 79 1.61 -27.37 42.57
C PHE A 79 0.31 -28.14 42.66
N ARG A 80 -0.69 -27.71 41.90
CA ARG A 80 -1.95 -28.43 41.74
C ARG A 80 -2.60 -28.14 40.39
N GLU A 81 -2.96 -29.15 39.62
CA GLU A 81 -3.68 -29.06 38.34
C GLU A 81 -3.09 -28.05 37.32
N GLY A 82 -1.77 -27.79 37.38
CA GLY A 82 -1.08 -26.82 36.54
C GLY A 82 -0.92 -25.41 37.14
N ASP A 83 -1.68 -25.06 38.19
CA ASP A 83 -1.45 -23.87 39.01
C ASP A 83 -0.16 -24.05 39.83
N ARG A 84 0.65 -23.00 39.97
CA ARG A 84 1.90 -22.96 40.75
C ARG A 84 1.86 -21.78 41.68
N LEU A 85 2.09 -22.03 42.97
CA LEU A 85 2.26 -21.00 43.99
C LEU A 85 3.72 -21.04 44.48
N ARG A 86 4.34 -19.88 44.59
CA ARG A 86 5.62 -19.64 45.27
C ARG A 86 5.38 -18.60 46.38
N ALA A 87 5.99 -18.78 47.56
CA ALA A 87 5.93 -17.84 48.69
C ALA A 87 7.06 -18.08 49.68
N ASP A 88 7.36 -17.12 50.55
CA ASP A 88 8.30 -17.31 51.67
C ASP A 88 7.71 -18.18 52.78
N LYS A 89 6.38 -18.09 53.01
CA LYS A 89 5.64 -18.84 54.02
C LYS A 89 4.25 -19.20 53.52
N VAL A 90 3.83 -20.43 53.75
CA VAL A 90 2.47 -20.90 53.48
C VAL A 90 1.91 -21.61 54.70
N SER A 91 0.72 -21.23 55.16
CA SER A 91 -0.03 -21.87 56.23
C SER A 91 -1.30 -22.49 55.66
N TRP A 92 -1.47 -23.78 55.78
CA TRP A 92 -2.62 -24.55 55.32
C TRP A 92 -3.42 -25.12 56.47
N ASN A 93 -4.65 -24.65 56.64
CA ASN A 93 -5.59 -25.20 57.61
C ASN A 93 -6.36 -26.35 56.94
N ARG A 94 -6.09 -27.58 57.35
CA ARG A 94 -6.67 -28.79 56.79
C ARG A 94 -8.15 -28.97 57.10
N LYS A 95 -8.65 -28.35 58.20
CA LYS A 95 -10.07 -28.40 58.60
C LYS A 95 -10.94 -27.50 57.74
N SER A 96 -10.46 -26.28 57.43
CA SER A 96 -11.20 -25.31 56.64
C SER A 96 -10.85 -25.34 55.16
N GLY A 97 -9.76 -26.00 54.77
CA GLY A 97 -9.20 -25.95 53.43
C GLY A 97 -8.57 -24.60 53.06
N GLN A 98 -8.37 -23.70 54.02
CA GLN A 98 -7.81 -22.38 53.77
C GLN A 98 -6.29 -22.44 53.69
N VAL A 99 -5.74 -21.84 52.65
CA VAL A 99 -4.28 -21.65 52.40
C VAL A 99 -3.99 -20.16 52.47
N VAL A 100 -3.06 -19.76 53.34
CA VAL A 100 -2.56 -18.38 53.43
C VAL A 100 -1.09 -18.37 53.06
N ALA A 101 -0.74 -17.61 52.04
CA ALA A 101 0.63 -17.39 51.62
C ALA A 101 1.06 -15.96 51.95
N GLU A 102 2.32 -15.79 52.38
CA GLU A 102 2.93 -14.52 52.79
C GLU A 102 4.39 -14.44 52.27
N GLY A 103 4.79 -13.25 51.79
CA GLY A 103 6.14 -12.93 51.36
C GLY A 103 6.50 -13.48 49.95
N ASP A 104 7.00 -12.65 49.09
CA ASP A 104 7.44 -12.90 47.68
C ASP A 104 6.54 -13.86 46.91
N ILE A 105 5.24 -13.56 46.95
CA ILE A 105 4.23 -14.47 46.42
C ILE A 105 4.11 -14.34 44.92
N ALA A 106 4.10 -15.48 44.21
CA ALA A 106 3.81 -15.59 42.78
C ALA A 106 2.89 -16.78 42.53
N VAL A 107 1.70 -16.53 41.97
CA VAL A 107 0.74 -17.58 41.54
C VAL A 107 0.70 -17.57 40.03
N THR A 108 1.09 -18.68 39.39
CA THR A 108 1.06 -18.84 37.93
C THR A 108 -0.05 -19.81 37.56
N ASN A 109 -0.91 -19.42 36.63
CA ASN A 109 -1.96 -20.27 36.08
C ASN A 109 -1.45 -21.15 34.91
N PRO A 110 -2.22 -22.16 34.45
CA PRO A 110 -1.84 -23.00 33.31
C PRO A 110 -1.66 -22.22 31.99
N GLN A 111 -2.24 -21.02 31.85
CA GLN A 111 -2.16 -20.15 30.71
C GLN A 111 -0.86 -19.30 30.69
N GLY A 112 -0.11 -19.26 31.80
CA GLY A 112 1.13 -18.50 31.93
C GLY A 112 0.97 -17.13 32.61
N ASP A 113 -0.24 -16.71 33.00
CA ASP A 113 -0.43 -15.47 33.75
C ASP A 113 0.13 -15.61 35.16
N VAL A 114 0.78 -14.57 35.67
CA VAL A 114 1.36 -14.55 37.01
C VAL A 114 0.76 -13.45 37.87
N ALA A 115 0.22 -13.82 39.00
CA ALA A 115 -0.26 -12.88 40.02
C ALA A 115 0.75 -12.80 41.18
N TYR A 116 1.23 -11.60 41.46
CA TYR A 116 2.07 -11.25 42.60
C TYR A 116 1.24 -10.54 43.67
N GLY A 117 1.63 -10.67 44.95
CA GLY A 117 1.00 -9.96 46.05
C GLY A 117 1.76 -10.10 47.37
N ASP A 118 1.40 -9.29 48.36
CA ASP A 118 2.03 -9.31 49.69
C ASP A 118 1.43 -10.43 50.58
N ARG A 119 0.13 -10.69 50.39
CA ARG A 119 -0.63 -11.74 51.12
C ARG A 119 -1.72 -12.29 50.21
N ILE A 120 -1.76 -13.60 50.12
CA ILE A 120 -2.79 -14.33 49.37
C ILE A 120 -3.49 -15.31 50.30
N GLU A 121 -4.82 -15.27 50.33
CA GLU A 121 -5.65 -16.26 50.96
C GLU A 121 -6.39 -17.06 49.89
N LEU A 122 -6.16 -18.34 49.80
CA LEU A 122 -6.71 -19.25 48.82
C LEU A 122 -7.47 -20.39 49.51
N THR A 123 -8.33 -21.05 48.75
CA THR A 123 -8.81 -22.38 49.10
C THR A 123 -7.74 -23.43 48.81
N ASP A 124 -7.87 -24.62 49.38
CA ASP A 124 -6.97 -25.76 49.12
C ASP A 124 -6.97 -26.17 47.65
N THR A 125 -7.99 -25.79 46.89
CA THR A 125 -8.04 -25.95 45.41
C THR A 125 -7.14 -24.99 44.66
N LEU A 126 -6.59 -23.95 45.32
CA LEU A 126 -5.82 -22.84 44.70
C LEU A 126 -6.59 -22.03 43.65
N LYS A 127 -7.90 -22.29 43.49
CA LYS A 127 -8.76 -21.67 42.46
C LYS A 127 -9.51 -20.44 42.92
N ASP A 128 -9.89 -20.41 44.18
CA ASP A 128 -10.60 -19.30 44.81
C ASP A 128 -9.71 -18.60 45.82
N GLY A 129 -9.73 -17.26 45.84
CA GLY A 129 -8.97 -16.56 46.85
C GLY A 129 -9.00 -15.05 46.76
N MET A 130 -8.41 -14.41 47.77
CA MET A 130 -8.26 -12.97 47.89
C MET A 130 -6.76 -12.61 47.92
N ILE A 131 -6.38 -11.59 47.14
CA ILE A 131 -5.02 -11.10 47.04
C ILE A 131 -4.99 -9.62 47.44
N GLN A 132 -4.02 -9.21 48.27
CA GLN A 132 -3.78 -7.82 48.64
C GLN A 132 -2.55 -7.24 47.95
N ASN A 133 -2.62 -5.97 47.55
CA ASN A 133 -1.56 -5.23 46.82
C ASN A 133 -1.04 -6.03 45.63
N MET A 134 -1.99 -6.44 44.78
CA MET A 134 -1.67 -7.37 43.68
C MET A 134 -1.13 -6.71 42.43
N LEU A 135 -0.28 -7.43 41.74
CA LEU A 135 0.12 -7.19 40.35
C LEU A 135 -0.09 -8.47 39.53
N VAL A 136 -1.00 -8.46 38.60
CA VAL A 136 -1.12 -9.53 37.59
C VAL A 136 -0.35 -9.16 36.35
N VAL A 137 0.55 -10.03 35.92
CA VAL A 137 1.26 -9.97 34.65
C VAL A 137 0.66 -11.05 33.77
N LEU A 138 0.03 -10.62 32.68
CA LEU A 138 -0.57 -11.52 31.71
C LEU A 138 0.51 -12.03 30.76
N ASP A 139 0.48 -13.30 30.37
CA ASP A 139 1.47 -13.94 29.50
C ASP A 139 1.60 -13.18 28.17
N GLU A 140 0.49 -12.70 27.65
CA GLU A 140 0.40 -11.96 26.40
C GLU A 140 0.70 -10.45 26.51
N GLY A 141 1.24 -9.99 27.64
CA GLY A 141 1.88 -8.68 27.80
C GLY A 141 1.03 -7.56 28.42
N GLY A 142 -0.02 -7.82 29.14
CA GLY A 142 -0.74 -6.82 29.97
C GLY A 142 -0.31 -6.86 31.44
N ARG A 143 -0.49 -5.74 32.18
CA ARG A 143 -0.27 -5.66 33.62
C ARG A 143 -1.47 -5.01 34.31
N ILE A 144 -1.95 -5.66 35.35
CA ILE A 144 -3.04 -5.16 36.16
C ILE A 144 -2.53 -5.02 37.61
N ALA A 145 -2.39 -3.80 38.09
CA ALA A 145 -2.09 -3.52 39.48
C ALA A 145 -3.37 -3.12 40.20
N ALA A 146 -3.61 -3.64 41.40
CA ALA A 146 -4.80 -3.34 42.20
C ALA A 146 -4.54 -3.39 43.70
N ARG A 147 -5.37 -2.68 44.48
CA ARG A 147 -5.28 -2.73 45.93
C ARG A 147 -5.73 -4.09 46.46
N SER A 148 -6.77 -4.66 45.88
CA SER A 148 -7.28 -5.97 46.25
C SER A 148 -7.91 -6.66 45.05
N GLY A 149 -7.88 -7.97 45.04
CA GLY A 149 -8.54 -8.78 44.04
C GLY A 149 -9.03 -10.10 44.62
N ASN A 150 -10.06 -10.65 44.00
CA ASN A 150 -10.51 -12.00 44.24
C ASN A 150 -10.48 -12.80 42.94
N ARG A 151 -10.14 -14.06 43.03
CA ARG A 151 -10.23 -15.08 41.98
C ARG A 151 -11.31 -16.08 42.38
N ASN A 152 -12.21 -16.43 41.47
CA ASN A 152 -13.22 -17.46 41.69
C ASN A 152 -12.82 -18.81 41.07
N ALA A 153 -13.55 -19.88 41.39
CA ALA A 153 -13.28 -21.24 40.88
C ALA A 153 -13.28 -21.37 39.37
N GLY A 154 -13.95 -20.45 38.64
CA GLY A 154 -13.90 -20.33 37.18
C GLY A 154 -12.67 -19.61 36.65
N GLY A 155 -11.72 -19.22 37.51
CA GLY A 155 -10.52 -18.50 37.13
C GLY A 155 -10.73 -17.00 36.87
N ILE A 156 -11.94 -16.48 36.95
CA ILE A 156 -12.24 -15.05 36.75
C ILE A 156 -11.62 -14.25 37.89
N ILE A 157 -10.85 -13.25 37.56
CA ILE A 157 -10.20 -12.33 38.49
C ILE A 157 -10.97 -11.00 38.50
N GLN A 158 -11.49 -10.62 39.64
CA GLN A 158 -12.12 -9.31 39.86
C GLN A 158 -11.26 -8.50 40.82
N VAL A 159 -10.89 -7.28 40.37
CA VAL A 159 -10.02 -6.40 41.14
C VAL A 159 -10.63 -5.01 41.32
N GLU A 160 -10.32 -4.39 42.48
CA GLU A 160 -10.83 -3.07 42.84
C GLU A 160 -9.69 -2.04 42.90
N GLN A 161 -10.04 -0.78 42.54
CA GLN A 161 -9.07 0.32 42.44
C GLN A 161 -7.85 -0.08 41.58
N ALA A 162 -8.14 -0.56 40.37
CA ALA A 162 -7.15 -1.16 39.50
C ALA A 162 -6.59 -0.19 38.46
N THR A 163 -5.38 -0.47 38.04
CA THR A 163 -4.70 0.18 36.95
C THR A 163 -4.22 -0.87 35.96
N TYR A 164 -4.65 -0.77 34.71
CA TYR A 164 -4.18 -1.62 33.62
C TYR A 164 -3.23 -0.83 32.70
N SER A 165 -2.13 -1.44 32.30
CA SER A 165 -1.27 -0.95 31.22
C SER A 165 -0.51 -2.10 30.56
N PRO A 166 -0.43 -2.17 29.20
CA PRO A 166 0.45 -3.10 28.51
C PRO A 166 1.88 -2.56 28.37
N CYS A 167 2.13 -1.33 28.84
CA CYS A 167 3.43 -0.66 28.73
C CYS A 167 4.47 -1.26 29.68
N ALA A 168 5.72 -1.27 29.24
CA ALA A 168 6.82 -1.56 30.16
C ALA A 168 6.89 -0.52 31.27
N VAL A 169 6.96 -0.97 32.51
CA VAL A 169 7.07 -0.12 33.71
C VAL A 169 8.53 0.06 34.17
N THR A 170 9.47 -0.49 33.44
CA THR A 170 10.91 -0.33 33.63
C THR A 170 11.57 0.18 32.34
N ASN A 171 12.64 0.96 32.46
CA ASN A 171 13.45 1.36 31.32
C ASN A 171 14.49 0.26 30.95
N SER A 172 15.32 0.51 29.93
CA SER A 172 16.38 -0.43 29.51
C SER A 172 17.44 -0.73 30.57
N GLU A 173 17.50 0.07 31.62
CA GLU A 173 18.44 -0.05 32.75
C GLU A 173 17.78 -0.76 33.96
N GLY A 174 16.51 -1.19 33.81
CA GLY A 174 15.75 -1.81 34.89
C GLY A 174 15.13 -0.83 35.91
N CYS A 175 15.33 0.49 35.73
CA CYS A 175 14.74 1.50 36.62
C CYS A 175 13.24 1.67 36.37
N PRO A 176 12.43 1.90 37.43
CA PRO A 176 10.99 2.14 37.27
C PRO A 176 10.70 3.35 36.38
N LYS A 177 9.79 3.21 35.43
CA LYS A 177 9.25 4.30 34.61
C LYS A 177 7.72 4.30 34.63
N GLN A 178 7.13 5.49 34.53
CA GLN A 178 5.67 5.58 34.35
C GLN A 178 5.32 5.12 32.93
N PRO A 179 4.23 4.33 32.78
CA PRO A 179 3.71 3.95 31.49
C PRO A 179 3.20 5.18 30.73
N SER A 180 3.38 5.19 29.41
CA SER A 180 2.93 6.30 28.55
C SER A 180 1.42 6.44 28.53
N TRP A 181 0.70 5.34 28.76
CA TRP A 181 -0.73 5.33 29.00
C TRP A 181 -1.13 4.22 29.96
N GLN A 182 -2.21 4.47 30.67
CA GLN A 182 -2.83 3.51 31.59
C GLN A 182 -4.32 3.76 31.72
N ILE A 183 -5.07 2.72 31.99
CA ILE A 183 -6.49 2.78 32.34
C ILE A 183 -6.61 2.52 33.84
N THR A 184 -7.08 3.53 34.59
CA THR A 184 -7.47 3.35 35.98
C THR A 184 -8.95 3.09 36.03
N ALA A 185 -9.42 2.16 36.88
CA ALA A 185 -10.83 1.84 37.03
C ALA A 185 -11.20 1.54 38.48
N VAL A 186 -12.44 1.80 38.81
CA VAL A 186 -13.00 1.41 40.12
C VAL A 186 -13.01 -0.11 40.27
N ARG A 187 -13.41 -0.80 39.19
CA ARG A 187 -13.41 -2.26 39.10
C ARG A 187 -12.94 -2.75 37.74
N VAL A 188 -12.10 -3.77 37.75
CA VAL A 188 -11.68 -4.50 36.56
C VAL A 188 -11.99 -5.97 36.75
N THR A 189 -12.58 -6.63 35.74
CA THR A 189 -12.83 -8.06 35.72
C THR A 189 -12.06 -8.66 34.54
N TYR A 190 -11.15 -9.58 34.81
CA TYR A 190 -10.44 -10.37 33.82
C TYR A 190 -11.00 -11.78 33.76
N ASP A 191 -11.40 -12.19 32.57
CA ASP A 191 -11.86 -13.53 32.25
C ASP A 191 -10.78 -14.23 31.42
N PRO A 192 -10.04 -15.18 32.00
CA PRO A 192 -8.95 -15.86 31.29
C PRO A 192 -9.48 -16.84 30.22
N THR A 193 -10.73 -17.26 30.26
CA THR A 193 -11.32 -18.16 29.26
C THR A 193 -11.54 -17.43 27.93
N ASP A 194 -12.05 -16.20 28.03
CA ASP A 194 -12.33 -15.33 26.88
C ASP A 194 -11.18 -14.36 26.61
N HIS A 195 -10.10 -14.39 27.40
CA HIS A 195 -9.01 -13.40 27.40
C HIS A 195 -9.52 -11.95 27.44
N ARG A 196 -10.62 -11.70 28.16
CA ARG A 196 -11.37 -10.44 28.15
C ARG A 196 -11.23 -9.67 29.46
N ILE A 197 -10.84 -8.40 29.34
CA ILE A 197 -10.83 -7.47 30.46
C ILE A 197 -12.02 -6.51 30.32
N ARG A 198 -12.82 -6.38 31.37
CA ARG A 198 -13.97 -5.45 31.47
C ARG A 198 -13.69 -4.39 32.52
N TYR A 199 -14.00 -3.14 32.22
CA TYR A 199 -13.75 -1.98 33.05
C TYR A 199 -15.04 -1.29 33.47
N SER A 200 -15.14 -0.92 34.76
CA SER A 200 -16.23 -0.13 35.32
C SER A 200 -15.65 1.10 36.04
N GLY A 201 -16.20 2.29 35.76
CA GLY A 201 -15.67 3.56 36.27
C GLY A 201 -14.25 3.86 35.76
N ALA A 202 -14.02 3.64 34.48
CA ALA A 202 -12.72 3.74 33.86
C ALA A 202 -12.30 5.18 33.56
N GLN A 203 -11.01 5.48 33.66
CA GLN A 203 -10.38 6.71 33.24
C GLN A 203 -9.10 6.39 32.46
N LEU A 204 -8.96 6.97 31.30
CA LEU A 204 -7.71 6.93 30.51
C LEU A 204 -6.75 8.01 31.01
N LYS A 205 -5.56 7.63 31.41
CA LYS A 205 -4.47 8.54 31.75
C LYS A 205 -3.38 8.42 30.68
N LEU A 206 -3.00 9.57 30.13
CA LEU A 206 -1.88 9.72 29.18
C LEU A 206 -0.76 10.46 29.91
N PHE A 207 0.39 9.82 30.06
CA PHE A 207 1.50 10.36 30.84
C PHE A 207 1.04 10.81 32.25
N SER A 208 1.38 12.03 32.64
CA SER A 208 0.97 12.64 33.92
C SER A 208 -0.27 13.53 33.80
N LEU A 209 -1.01 13.47 32.68
CA LEU A 209 -2.20 14.30 32.49
C LEU A 209 -3.39 13.81 33.33
N PRO A 210 -4.36 14.70 33.66
CA PRO A 210 -5.59 14.31 34.32
C PRO A 210 -6.32 13.20 33.56
N GLY A 211 -6.97 12.27 34.29
CA GLY A 211 -7.68 11.16 33.69
C GLY A 211 -8.92 11.61 32.90
N ILE A 212 -9.05 11.11 31.69
CA ILE A 212 -10.21 11.29 30.82
C ILE A 212 -11.23 10.20 31.17
N PRO A 213 -12.44 10.50 31.62
CA PRO A 213 -13.44 9.48 31.95
C PRO A 213 -13.88 8.73 30.69
N LEU A 214 -13.95 7.42 30.81
CA LEU A 214 -14.42 6.53 29.75
C LEU A 214 -15.73 5.85 30.16
N PRO A 215 -16.64 5.56 29.21
CA PRO A 215 -17.76 4.66 29.46
C PRO A 215 -17.25 3.27 29.84
N SER A 216 -18.10 2.47 30.47
CA SER A 216 -17.76 1.05 30.72
C SER A 216 -17.53 0.34 29.38
N PHE A 217 -16.41 -0.34 29.24
CA PHE A 217 -16.02 -1.06 28.03
C PHE A 217 -15.26 -2.34 28.37
N SER A 218 -14.99 -3.13 27.35
CA SER A 218 -14.14 -4.31 27.47
C SER A 218 -13.25 -4.45 26.25
N HIS A 219 -12.07 -5.04 26.45
CA HIS A 219 -11.19 -5.47 25.38
C HIS A 219 -10.64 -6.87 25.64
N VAL A 220 -10.11 -7.50 24.61
CA VAL A 220 -9.41 -8.78 24.71
C VAL A 220 -7.92 -8.53 24.80
N VAL A 221 -7.25 -9.33 25.60
CA VAL A 221 -5.79 -9.35 25.73
C VAL A 221 -5.28 -10.60 25.03
N GLY A 222 -4.20 -10.43 24.25
CA GLY A 222 -3.66 -11.52 23.47
C GLY A 222 -4.20 -11.62 22.05
N GLY A 223 -3.63 -12.48 21.25
CA GLY A 223 -3.86 -12.60 19.82
C GLY A 223 -5.26 -13.05 19.35
N GLY A 224 -6.23 -13.11 20.23
CA GLY A 224 -7.62 -13.43 19.90
C GLY A 224 -8.33 -12.24 19.25
N SER A 225 -8.96 -12.46 18.09
CA SER A 225 -9.76 -11.44 17.41
C SER A 225 -11.07 -11.21 18.13
N ALA A 226 -11.12 -10.24 19.03
CA ALA A 226 -12.37 -9.78 19.62
C ALA A 226 -12.80 -8.44 19.08
N GLY A 227 -14.11 -8.27 18.89
CA GLY A 227 -14.71 -6.99 18.50
C GLY A 227 -14.56 -5.93 19.59
N GLY A 228 -14.49 -4.65 19.19
CA GLY A 228 -14.42 -3.53 20.12
C GLY A 228 -14.22 -2.18 19.43
N VAL A 229 -14.24 -1.13 20.24
CA VAL A 229 -13.97 0.22 19.78
C VAL A 229 -12.47 0.36 19.48
N LEU A 230 -12.16 0.81 18.26
CA LEU A 230 -10.79 1.14 17.88
C LEU A 230 -10.48 2.61 18.25
N THR A 231 -9.22 2.97 18.06
CA THR A 231 -8.74 4.31 18.41
C THR A 231 -9.46 5.40 17.62
N PRO A 232 -10.08 6.38 18.29
CA PRO A 232 -10.72 7.50 17.63
C PRO A 232 -9.70 8.45 16.99
N SER A 233 -10.12 9.19 15.98
CA SER A 233 -9.33 10.26 15.39
C SER A 233 -10.10 11.59 15.38
N LEU A 234 -9.35 12.69 15.37
CA LEU A 234 -9.88 14.04 15.30
C LEU A 234 -9.25 14.75 14.12
N ARG A 235 -10.10 15.34 13.28
CA ARG A 235 -9.68 16.21 12.18
C ARG A 235 -10.46 17.51 12.21
N ILE A 236 -9.80 18.59 11.89
CA ILE A 236 -10.43 19.91 11.69
C ILE A 236 -10.06 20.37 10.30
N ASP A 237 -11.03 20.64 9.48
CA ASP A 237 -10.84 21.21 8.15
C ASP A 237 -11.78 22.39 7.88
N ARG A 238 -11.49 23.15 6.84
CA ARG A 238 -12.25 24.33 6.46
C ARG A 238 -13.67 24.01 6.02
N VAL A 239 -13.89 22.85 5.40
CA VAL A 239 -15.13 22.52 4.71
C VAL A 239 -16.11 21.78 5.63
N ASN A 240 -15.62 20.74 6.32
CA ASN A 240 -16.44 19.85 7.14
C ASN A 240 -16.43 20.25 8.64
N GLY A 241 -15.56 21.20 9.02
CA GLY A 241 -15.39 21.63 10.41
C GLY A 241 -14.61 20.60 11.23
N LEU A 242 -15.03 20.40 12.46
CA LEU A 242 -14.49 19.34 13.32
C LEU A 242 -15.11 17.99 12.92
N GLU A 243 -14.28 17.02 12.64
CA GLU A 243 -14.61 15.64 12.40
C GLU A 243 -14.11 14.77 13.55
N VAL A 244 -14.98 13.93 14.05
CA VAL A 244 -14.68 12.89 15.04
C VAL A 244 -15.01 11.54 14.41
N THR A 245 -14.05 10.61 14.43
CA THR A 245 -14.29 9.22 14.02
C THR A 245 -14.11 8.28 15.20
N VAL A 246 -15.01 7.31 15.34
CA VAL A 246 -14.94 6.27 16.36
C VAL A 246 -15.16 4.91 15.71
N PRO A 247 -14.12 4.28 15.18
CA PRO A 247 -14.27 2.98 14.52
C PRO A 247 -14.66 1.89 15.52
N TYR A 248 -15.54 0.99 15.10
CA TYR A 248 -15.89 -0.21 15.84
C TYR A 248 -15.58 -1.45 15.01
N TYR A 249 -14.76 -2.32 15.56
CA TYR A 249 -14.32 -3.56 14.92
C TYR A 249 -15.19 -4.74 15.38
N PHE A 250 -15.70 -5.51 14.42
CA PHE A 250 -16.44 -6.73 14.61
C PHE A 250 -15.60 -7.91 14.12
N ALA A 251 -15.13 -8.75 15.01
CA ALA A 251 -14.53 -10.03 14.66
C ALA A 251 -15.68 -11.02 14.35
N LEU A 252 -15.96 -11.22 13.06
CA LEU A 252 -17.05 -12.09 12.62
C LEU A 252 -16.65 -13.57 12.65
N ALA A 253 -15.38 -13.86 12.30
CA ALA A 253 -14.74 -15.18 12.35
C ALA A 253 -13.21 -15.00 12.31
N PRO A 254 -12.41 -16.06 12.56
CA PRO A 254 -10.94 -15.95 12.49
C PRO A 254 -10.39 -15.46 11.17
N ASN A 255 -11.13 -15.63 10.07
CA ASN A 255 -10.72 -15.26 8.72
C ASN A 255 -11.55 -14.11 8.11
N ARG A 256 -12.41 -13.45 8.88
CA ARG A 256 -13.23 -12.33 8.38
C ARG A 256 -13.62 -11.36 9.47
N ASP A 257 -13.62 -10.10 9.12
CA ASP A 257 -13.96 -9.01 10.01
C ASP A 257 -14.76 -7.89 9.32
N LEU A 258 -15.37 -7.05 10.13
CA LEU A 258 -16.07 -5.85 9.70
C LEU A 258 -15.70 -4.69 10.62
N THR A 259 -15.24 -3.58 10.04
CA THR A 259 -15.05 -2.33 10.79
C THR A 259 -16.07 -1.31 10.33
N VAL A 260 -16.82 -0.77 11.27
CA VAL A 260 -17.78 0.31 11.00
C VAL A 260 -17.30 1.59 11.65
N THR A 261 -17.14 2.64 10.87
CA THR A 261 -16.61 3.92 11.32
C THR A 261 -17.62 5.04 11.02
N PRO A 262 -18.34 5.52 12.02
CA PRO A 262 -19.08 6.77 11.91
C PRO A 262 -18.12 7.97 11.88
N HIS A 263 -18.34 8.86 10.92
CA HIS A 263 -17.69 10.17 10.80
C HIS A 263 -18.71 11.24 11.16
N ILE A 264 -18.47 11.95 12.25
CA ILE A 264 -19.36 13.00 12.75
C ILE A 264 -18.70 14.35 12.51
N PHE A 265 -19.37 15.18 11.76
CA PHE A 265 -18.88 16.50 11.36
C PHE A 265 -19.72 17.61 12.02
N THR A 266 -19.11 18.76 12.27
CA THR A 266 -19.83 19.96 12.75
C THR A 266 -20.52 20.72 11.62
N ASN A 267 -19.96 20.70 10.41
CA ASN A 267 -20.45 21.50 9.27
C ASN A 267 -20.99 20.64 8.11
N ALA A 268 -21.05 19.32 8.28
CA ALA A 268 -21.62 18.38 7.32
C ALA A 268 -22.49 17.33 8.02
N LEU A 269 -23.36 16.66 7.26
CA LEU A 269 -24.11 15.52 7.81
C LEU A 269 -23.16 14.35 8.08
N PRO A 270 -23.50 13.49 9.05
CA PRO A 270 -22.69 12.31 9.36
C PRO A 270 -22.49 11.42 8.15
N MET A 271 -21.32 10.81 8.06
CA MET A 271 -20.98 9.79 7.06
C MET A 271 -20.68 8.47 7.76
N LEU A 272 -21.12 7.38 7.17
CA LEU A 272 -20.79 6.04 7.65
C LEU A 272 -19.79 5.41 6.68
N GLN A 273 -18.71 4.87 7.23
CA GLN A 273 -17.78 3.99 6.56
C GLN A 273 -17.97 2.57 7.09
N ALA A 274 -17.97 1.59 6.20
CA ALA A 274 -17.93 0.17 6.55
C ALA A 274 -16.82 -0.51 5.75
N GLU A 275 -15.93 -1.23 6.42
CA GLU A 275 -14.87 -2.02 5.81
C GLU A 275 -15.03 -3.48 6.19
N TYR A 276 -15.26 -4.33 5.20
CA TYR A 276 -15.31 -5.78 5.34
C TYR A 276 -14.07 -6.41 4.72
N ARG A 277 -13.42 -7.31 5.46
CA ARG A 277 -12.26 -8.07 4.98
C ARG A 277 -12.49 -9.56 5.20
N GLN A 278 -12.05 -10.35 4.24
CA GLN A 278 -12.09 -11.81 4.36
C GLN A 278 -10.86 -12.45 3.72
N LEU A 279 -10.25 -13.38 4.45
CA LEU A 279 -9.29 -14.33 3.95
C LEU A 279 -10.01 -15.63 3.60
N THR A 280 -9.73 -16.17 2.41
CA THR A 280 -10.23 -17.45 1.93
C THR A 280 -9.06 -18.41 1.69
N ASP A 281 -9.32 -19.68 1.43
CA ASP A 281 -8.28 -20.68 1.18
C ASP A 281 -7.43 -20.35 -0.06
N THR A 282 -7.98 -19.58 -1.00
CA THR A 282 -7.31 -19.22 -2.26
C THR A 282 -6.87 -17.76 -2.32
N GLY A 283 -7.23 -16.91 -1.36
CA GLY A 283 -6.87 -15.49 -1.42
C GLY A 283 -7.62 -14.62 -0.42
N ALA A 284 -7.60 -13.32 -0.66
CA ALA A 284 -8.22 -12.35 0.22
C ALA A 284 -8.98 -11.27 -0.56
N TYR A 285 -10.01 -10.72 0.06
CA TYR A 285 -10.70 -9.55 -0.46
C TYR A 285 -11.11 -8.56 0.64
N ARG A 286 -11.26 -7.32 0.22
CA ARG A 286 -11.68 -6.20 1.06
C ARG A 286 -12.73 -5.39 0.32
N VAL A 287 -13.77 -5.00 1.02
CA VAL A 287 -14.81 -4.10 0.52
C VAL A 287 -14.97 -2.94 1.49
N ILE A 288 -14.77 -1.72 1.01
CA ILE A 288 -14.97 -0.49 1.78
C ILE A 288 -16.12 0.27 1.13
N GLY A 289 -17.10 0.66 1.93
CA GLY A 289 -18.20 1.52 1.52
C GLY A 289 -18.25 2.79 2.37
N TYR A 290 -18.50 3.94 1.74
CA TYR A 290 -18.78 5.20 2.40
C TYR A 290 -20.16 5.69 1.96
N GLY A 291 -20.94 6.24 2.88
CA GLY A 291 -22.25 6.77 2.57
C GLY A 291 -22.62 7.94 3.46
N THR A 292 -23.15 8.99 2.84
CA THR A 292 -23.74 10.16 3.52
C THR A 292 -24.87 10.73 2.69
N TYR A 293 -25.61 11.66 3.26
CA TYR A 293 -26.63 12.42 2.57
C TYR A 293 -26.25 13.90 2.59
N GLY A 294 -25.93 14.49 1.43
CA GLY A 294 -25.38 15.83 1.36
C GLY A 294 -25.72 16.57 0.08
N ARG A 295 -25.32 17.82 -0.02
CA ARG A 295 -25.44 18.56 -1.27
C ARG A 295 -24.46 18.02 -2.29
N ARG A 296 -24.92 17.80 -3.53
CA ARG A 296 -24.08 17.53 -4.70
C ARG A 296 -23.76 18.87 -5.35
N THR A 297 -22.50 19.06 -5.69
CA THR A 297 -22.10 20.09 -6.62
C THR A 297 -21.77 19.36 -7.92
N ASP A 298 -22.77 19.17 -8.77
CA ASP A 298 -22.53 18.72 -10.14
C ASP A 298 -21.83 19.90 -10.84
N ALA A 299 -20.66 19.64 -11.38
CA ALA A 299 -19.82 20.67 -12.01
C ALA A 299 -20.36 21.19 -13.35
N MET A 300 -21.40 20.61 -13.87
CA MET A 300 -22.14 21.24 -14.94
C MET A 300 -22.93 22.42 -14.34
N MET A 301 -22.41 23.63 -14.52
CA MET A 301 -23.29 24.76 -14.65
C MET A 301 -24.35 24.36 -15.67
N GLY A 302 -25.59 24.25 -15.23
CA GLY A 302 -26.71 24.22 -16.16
C GLY A 302 -26.58 25.42 -17.09
N SER A 303 -27.15 25.38 -18.27
CA SER A 303 -27.20 26.49 -19.25
C SER A 303 -27.62 27.82 -18.64
N ASP A 304 -28.13 27.83 -17.40
CA ASP A 304 -28.59 28.94 -16.57
C ASP A 304 -27.63 29.36 -15.44
N GLY A 305 -26.50 28.69 -15.30
CA GLY A 305 -25.48 29.04 -14.29
C GLY A 305 -25.80 28.63 -12.85
N GLU A 306 -26.91 27.90 -12.62
CA GLU A 306 -27.26 27.42 -11.28
C GLU A 306 -26.52 26.15 -10.90
N VAL A 307 -25.85 26.20 -9.75
CA VAL A 307 -25.24 25.04 -9.10
C VAL A 307 -26.36 24.17 -8.52
N ASN A 308 -26.44 22.92 -8.93
CA ASN A 308 -27.45 21.98 -8.39
C ASN A 308 -27.17 21.74 -6.89
N SER A 309 -27.92 22.45 -6.04
CA SER A 309 -27.74 22.43 -4.58
C SER A 309 -28.64 21.40 -3.87
N LYS A 310 -29.29 20.51 -4.59
CA LYS A 310 -30.18 19.50 -3.99
C LYS A 310 -29.37 18.50 -3.15
N ARG A 311 -29.93 18.13 -2.00
CA ARG A 311 -29.38 17.05 -1.18
C ARG A 311 -29.68 15.72 -1.83
N ALA A 312 -28.69 14.88 -1.94
CA ALA A 312 -28.79 13.51 -2.46
C ALA A 312 -27.90 12.56 -1.66
N PHE A 313 -28.07 11.28 -1.87
CA PHE A 313 -27.13 10.28 -1.39
C PHE A 313 -25.78 10.47 -2.10
N ARG A 314 -24.72 10.50 -1.31
CA ARG A 314 -23.34 10.55 -1.78
C ARG A 314 -22.58 9.38 -1.18
N GLY A 315 -21.78 8.69 -1.98
CA GLY A 315 -21.06 7.53 -1.51
C GLY A 315 -19.95 7.09 -2.43
N TYR A 316 -19.14 6.22 -1.89
CA TYR A 316 -18.01 5.56 -2.56
C TYR A 316 -17.97 4.10 -2.18
N LEU A 317 -17.70 3.25 -3.14
CA LEU A 317 -17.44 1.82 -2.97
C LEU A 317 -16.05 1.49 -3.53
N ASP A 318 -15.27 0.78 -2.73
CA ASP A 318 -13.96 0.23 -3.10
C ASP A 318 -13.94 -1.25 -2.72
N ALA A 319 -13.92 -2.12 -3.70
CA ALA A 319 -13.82 -3.56 -3.52
C ALA A 319 -12.59 -4.09 -4.25
N VAL A 320 -11.67 -4.66 -3.53
CA VAL A 320 -10.41 -5.22 -4.03
C VAL A 320 -10.24 -6.64 -3.51
N GLY A 321 -9.74 -7.52 -4.33
CA GLY A 321 -9.42 -8.88 -3.89
C GLY A 321 -8.44 -9.59 -4.83
N ASN A 322 -7.70 -10.57 -4.36
CA ASN A 322 -6.69 -11.34 -5.07
C ASN A 322 -6.81 -12.81 -4.70
N PHE A 323 -6.86 -13.68 -5.71
CA PHE A 323 -6.99 -15.12 -5.53
C PHE A 323 -5.98 -15.87 -6.39
N GLN A 324 -5.25 -16.75 -5.77
CA GLN A 324 -4.43 -17.76 -6.41
C GLN A 324 -5.22 -19.06 -6.41
N LEU A 325 -5.80 -19.42 -7.56
CA LEU A 325 -6.66 -20.59 -7.69
C LEU A 325 -5.85 -21.89 -7.65
N ASP A 326 -4.68 -21.86 -8.29
CA ASP A 326 -3.65 -22.88 -8.29
C ASP A 326 -2.27 -22.22 -8.54
N PRO A 327 -1.14 -22.97 -8.59
CA PRO A 327 0.18 -22.38 -8.79
C PRO A 327 0.31 -21.51 -10.05
N ASN A 328 -0.54 -21.70 -11.05
CA ASN A 328 -0.44 -21.03 -12.34
C ASN A 328 -1.55 -20.00 -12.56
N TRP A 329 -2.76 -20.21 -12.01
CA TRP A 329 -3.92 -19.37 -12.24
C TRP A 329 -4.16 -18.39 -11.10
N SER A 330 -4.24 -17.14 -11.43
CA SER A 330 -4.66 -16.09 -10.52
C SER A 330 -5.84 -15.30 -11.08
N VAL A 331 -6.67 -14.88 -10.18
CA VAL A 331 -7.80 -13.99 -10.50
C VAL A 331 -7.68 -12.77 -9.65
N SER A 332 -7.98 -11.69 -10.27
CA SER A 332 -7.71 -10.46 -9.65
C SER A 332 -8.71 -9.31 -10.05
N THR A 333 -9.35 -8.41 -9.07
CA THR A 333 -10.31 -7.33 -9.36
C THR A 333 -10.16 -6.08 -8.53
N SER A 334 -10.58 -4.97 -9.07
CA SER A 334 -10.77 -3.71 -8.40
C SER A 334 -12.07 -3.08 -8.90
N LEU A 335 -13.03 -2.91 -8.03
CA LEU A 335 -14.27 -2.20 -8.31
C LEU A 335 -14.30 -0.93 -7.44
N ARG A 336 -14.25 0.23 -8.09
CA ARG A 336 -14.15 1.54 -7.45
C ARG A 336 -15.17 2.47 -8.09
N LEU A 337 -16.23 2.78 -7.37
CA LEU A 337 -17.35 3.54 -7.86
C LEU A 337 -17.70 4.65 -6.88
N GLN A 338 -17.97 5.84 -7.37
CA GLN A 338 -18.54 6.92 -6.58
C GLN A 338 -19.75 7.57 -7.25
N THR A 339 -20.52 8.26 -6.47
CA THR A 339 -21.79 8.86 -6.91
C THR A 339 -21.63 10.19 -7.61
N ASP A 340 -20.51 10.91 -7.37
CA ASP A 340 -20.23 12.23 -7.93
C ASP A 340 -18.73 12.57 -7.90
N ASP A 341 -18.28 13.47 -8.75
CA ASP A 341 -16.87 13.72 -9.05
C ASP A 341 -16.06 14.33 -7.89
N THR A 342 -16.73 14.86 -6.87
CA THR A 342 -16.07 15.58 -5.79
C THR A 342 -16.07 14.83 -4.46
N PHE A 343 -16.85 13.76 -4.31
CA PHE A 343 -17.03 13.03 -3.05
C PHE A 343 -15.71 12.64 -2.37
N LEU A 344 -14.81 11.98 -3.11
CA LEU A 344 -13.53 11.51 -2.56
C LEU A 344 -12.64 12.66 -2.10
N ARG A 345 -12.62 13.76 -2.86
CA ARG A 345 -11.80 14.94 -2.53
C ARG A 345 -12.40 15.75 -1.39
N ARG A 346 -13.73 15.90 -1.36
CA ARG A 346 -14.44 16.65 -0.31
C ARG A 346 -14.20 16.05 1.08
N TYR A 347 -14.23 14.73 1.19
CA TYR A 347 -14.03 14.03 2.46
C TYR A 347 -12.57 13.61 2.69
N ASP A 348 -11.65 14.04 1.81
CA ASP A 348 -10.20 13.75 1.86
C ASP A 348 -9.90 12.24 1.91
N ILE A 349 -10.71 11.44 1.21
CA ILE A 349 -10.56 9.98 1.09
C ILE A 349 -9.51 9.63 0.05
N SER A 350 -9.61 10.21 -1.15
CA SER A 350 -8.65 10.05 -2.25
C SER A 350 -8.63 11.30 -3.14
N ARG A 351 -7.54 11.47 -3.90
CA ARG A 351 -7.35 12.57 -4.85
C ARG A 351 -7.17 12.10 -6.29
N GLU A 352 -7.41 10.84 -6.53
CA GLU A 352 -7.32 10.30 -7.88
C GLU A 352 -8.30 11.00 -8.82
N ASP A 353 -7.86 11.25 -10.04
CA ASP A 353 -8.65 11.87 -11.11
C ASP A 353 -9.49 10.86 -11.86
N ARG A 354 -9.17 9.57 -11.75
CA ARG A 354 -9.84 8.48 -12.45
C ARG A 354 -9.89 7.25 -11.56
N LEU A 355 -11.05 6.64 -11.46
CA LEU A 355 -11.25 5.37 -10.79
C LEU A 355 -11.25 4.25 -11.84
N ARG A 356 -10.21 3.45 -11.83
CA ARG A 356 -10.10 2.30 -12.73
C ARG A 356 -10.75 1.08 -12.09
N ASN A 357 -11.72 0.54 -12.80
CA ASN A 357 -12.37 -0.72 -12.49
C ASN A 357 -11.78 -1.79 -13.39
N ASN A 358 -11.37 -2.92 -12.84
CA ASN A 358 -10.91 -4.00 -13.68
C ASN A 358 -11.12 -5.39 -13.07
N VAL A 359 -11.23 -6.38 -13.95
CA VAL A 359 -11.21 -7.81 -13.62
C VAL A 359 -10.16 -8.45 -14.52
N ALA A 360 -9.25 -9.21 -13.93
CA ALA A 360 -8.20 -9.90 -14.65
C ALA A 360 -8.10 -11.37 -14.22
N VAL A 361 -8.12 -12.26 -15.18
CA VAL A 361 -7.81 -13.68 -15.02
C VAL A 361 -6.49 -13.92 -15.71
N GLN A 362 -5.52 -14.46 -15.01
CA GLN A 362 -4.18 -14.68 -15.53
C GLN A 362 -3.73 -16.12 -15.30
N ARG A 363 -3.02 -16.66 -16.28
CA ARG A 363 -2.30 -17.92 -16.18
C ARG A 363 -0.84 -17.70 -16.55
N ILE A 364 0.05 -18.08 -15.66
CA ILE A 364 1.49 -17.97 -15.84
C ILE A 364 2.09 -19.36 -15.71
N ASP A 365 2.73 -19.82 -16.78
CA ASP A 365 3.56 -21.02 -16.81
C ASP A 365 5.02 -20.65 -17.07
N GLU A 366 5.90 -21.63 -17.00
CA GLU A 366 7.33 -21.46 -17.31
C GLU A 366 7.58 -20.81 -18.68
N ASN A 367 6.80 -21.16 -19.68
CA ASN A 367 6.99 -20.74 -21.07
C ASN A 367 5.75 -20.08 -21.69
N SER A 368 4.69 -19.85 -20.94
CA SER A 368 3.47 -19.24 -21.45
C SER A 368 2.82 -18.27 -20.46
N TYR A 369 2.22 -17.26 -21.01
CA TYR A 369 1.39 -16.28 -20.33
C TYR A 369 0.04 -16.17 -21.05
N PHE A 370 -1.04 -16.21 -20.30
CA PHE A 370 -2.39 -15.97 -20.80
C PHE A 370 -3.10 -15.01 -19.84
N SER A 371 -3.77 -14.02 -20.37
CA SER A 371 -4.64 -13.15 -19.57
C SER A 371 -5.91 -12.77 -20.32
N VAL A 372 -6.99 -12.68 -19.56
CA VAL A 372 -8.26 -12.07 -19.99
C VAL A 372 -8.58 -10.96 -19.00
N ASN A 373 -8.71 -9.74 -19.51
CA ASN A 373 -9.00 -8.56 -18.71
C ASN A 373 -10.28 -7.88 -19.22
N ALA A 374 -11.01 -7.30 -18.30
CA ALA A 374 -12.07 -6.33 -18.55
C ALA A 374 -11.80 -5.10 -17.69
N TRP A 375 -11.90 -3.91 -18.25
CA TRP A 375 -11.73 -2.70 -17.46
C TRP A 375 -12.64 -1.55 -17.95
N ALA A 376 -12.98 -0.67 -17.01
CA ALA A 376 -13.71 0.56 -17.26
C ALA A 376 -13.13 1.68 -16.37
N VAL A 377 -13.32 2.92 -16.76
CA VAL A 377 -12.85 4.08 -16.02
C VAL A 377 -14.02 4.98 -15.65
N GLN A 378 -14.09 5.40 -14.40
CA GLN A 378 -14.92 6.53 -13.98
C GLN A 378 -14.02 7.75 -13.80
N THR A 379 -14.29 8.84 -14.55
CA THR A 379 -13.54 10.10 -14.39
C THR A 379 -14.03 10.87 -13.18
N MET A 380 -13.09 11.56 -12.51
CA MET A 380 -13.32 12.43 -11.35
C MET A 380 -12.94 13.88 -11.68
N ARG A 381 -12.60 14.16 -12.92
CA ARG A 381 -12.31 15.50 -13.38
C ARG A 381 -13.62 16.24 -13.64
N LEU A 382 -13.74 17.42 -13.05
CA LEU A 382 -14.88 18.28 -13.32
C LEU A 382 -14.90 18.70 -14.79
N GLY A 383 -16.04 18.52 -15.44
CA GLY A 383 -16.21 18.84 -16.86
C GLY A 383 -15.88 17.73 -17.85
N ASP A 384 -15.24 16.64 -17.40
CA ASP A 384 -15.06 15.46 -18.27
C ASP A 384 -16.43 14.77 -18.54
N ASN A 385 -16.62 14.33 -19.78
CA ASN A 385 -17.78 13.54 -20.15
C ASN A 385 -17.56 12.06 -19.84
N GLN A 386 -18.31 11.51 -18.87
CA GLN A 386 -18.22 10.09 -18.50
C GLN A 386 -18.57 9.16 -19.68
N LYS A 387 -19.42 9.56 -20.58
CA LYS A 387 -19.84 8.75 -21.75
C LYS A 387 -18.72 8.54 -22.77
N MET A 388 -17.74 9.45 -22.79
CA MET A 388 -16.54 9.32 -23.63
C MET A 388 -15.49 8.39 -23.03
N GLN A 389 -15.64 7.98 -21.76
CA GLN A 389 -14.67 7.10 -21.12
C GLN A 389 -14.81 5.67 -21.68
N PRO A 390 -13.69 5.02 -22.04
CA PRO A 390 -13.74 3.71 -22.66
C PRO A 390 -14.04 2.59 -21.67
N VAL A 391 -14.77 1.58 -22.15
CA VAL A 391 -14.94 0.28 -21.53
C VAL A 391 -14.27 -0.76 -22.44
N ALA A 392 -13.30 -1.49 -21.92
CA ALA A 392 -12.62 -2.55 -22.65
C ALA A 392 -13.08 -3.92 -22.16
N LEU A 393 -13.67 -4.71 -23.08
CA LEU A 393 -14.23 -6.04 -22.77
C LEU A 393 -14.42 -6.88 -24.03
N PRO A 394 -13.69 -7.97 -24.22
CA PRO A 394 -12.51 -8.40 -23.47
C PRO A 394 -11.19 -7.80 -23.99
N VAL A 395 -10.17 -7.83 -23.14
CA VAL A 395 -8.78 -7.68 -23.54
C VAL A 395 -8.09 -9.02 -23.29
N VAL A 396 -7.65 -9.69 -24.35
CA VAL A 396 -6.96 -10.97 -24.22
C VAL A 396 -5.52 -10.84 -24.68
N ASP A 397 -4.59 -11.37 -23.91
CA ASP A 397 -3.17 -11.48 -24.32
C ASP A 397 -2.69 -12.92 -24.07
N TYR A 398 -2.18 -13.55 -25.08
CA TYR A 398 -1.56 -14.87 -25.01
C TYR A 398 -0.15 -14.79 -25.57
N ARG A 399 0.83 -15.27 -24.81
CA ARG A 399 2.24 -15.35 -25.20
C ARG A 399 2.80 -16.72 -24.91
N ARG A 400 3.58 -17.28 -25.84
CA ARG A 400 4.27 -18.54 -25.65
C ARG A 400 5.69 -18.47 -26.21
N ARG A 401 6.64 -18.95 -25.43
CA ARG A 401 8.07 -19.04 -25.80
C ARG A 401 8.45 -20.46 -26.13
N PHE A 402 9.21 -20.60 -27.19
CA PHE A 402 9.80 -21.84 -27.63
C PHE A 402 11.30 -21.67 -27.65
N GLN A 403 12.00 -22.52 -26.91
CA GLN A 403 13.45 -22.50 -26.82
C GLN A 403 14.09 -23.24 -28.00
N ASN A 404 15.31 -22.88 -28.38
CA ASN A 404 16.14 -23.56 -29.38
C ASN A 404 15.55 -23.62 -30.81
N ILE A 405 14.68 -22.72 -31.18
CA ILE A 405 14.24 -22.59 -32.59
C ILE A 405 15.32 -21.91 -33.41
N ALA A 406 15.95 -22.64 -34.34
CA ALA A 406 17.11 -22.17 -35.11
C ALA A 406 18.22 -21.56 -34.22
N GLY A 407 18.41 -22.14 -33.02
CA GLY A 407 19.41 -21.69 -32.04
C GLY A 407 19.03 -20.44 -31.24
N GLY A 408 17.84 -19.91 -31.44
CA GLY A 408 17.28 -18.77 -30.73
C GLY A 408 16.02 -19.11 -29.96
N VAL A 409 15.34 -18.08 -29.47
CA VAL A 409 14.06 -18.14 -28.76
C VAL A 409 12.98 -17.56 -29.65
N LEU A 410 11.94 -18.33 -29.95
CA LEU A 410 10.75 -17.86 -30.67
C LEU A 410 9.63 -17.56 -29.66
N GLN A 411 9.13 -16.33 -29.65
CA GLN A 411 7.92 -15.94 -28.92
C GLN A 411 6.77 -15.73 -29.91
N LEU A 412 5.66 -16.42 -29.67
CA LEU A 412 4.40 -16.14 -30.35
C LEU A 412 3.49 -15.35 -29.41
N GLN A 413 2.77 -14.39 -29.97
CA GLN A 413 1.80 -13.57 -29.25
C GLN A 413 0.50 -13.47 -30.03
N ALA A 414 -0.62 -13.59 -29.36
CA ALA A 414 -1.94 -13.23 -29.86
C ALA A 414 -2.62 -12.27 -28.87
N ASN A 415 -3.19 -11.20 -29.37
CA ASN A 415 -3.87 -10.20 -28.54
C ASN A 415 -5.17 -9.77 -29.19
N THR A 416 -6.18 -9.52 -28.35
CA THR A 416 -7.43 -8.88 -28.76
C THR A 416 -7.78 -7.73 -27.82
N LEU A 417 -8.44 -6.72 -28.35
CA LEU A 417 -9.03 -5.62 -27.60
C LEU A 417 -10.39 -5.29 -28.24
N ALA A 418 -11.43 -5.28 -27.42
CA ALA A 418 -12.70 -4.70 -27.80
C ALA A 418 -12.99 -3.52 -26.85
N LEU A 419 -13.07 -2.33 -27.40
CA LEU A 419 -13.21 -1.08 -26.68
C LEU A 419 -14.46 -0.38 -27.17
N PHE A 420 -15.33 -0.01 -26.21
CA PHE A 420 -16.62 0.59 -26.45
C PHE A 420 -16.75 1.90 -25.67
N ARG A 421 -17.49 2.87 -26.25
CA ARG A 421 -17.88 4.13 -25.61
C ARG A 421 -19.38 4.38 -25.82
N GLU A 422 -20.01 5.08 -24.91
CA GLU A 422 -21.40 5.54 -25.11
C GLU A 422 -21.46 6.71 -26.13
N GLU A 423 -20.44 7.58 -26.09
CA GLU A 423 -20.17 8.67 -27.04
C GLU A 423 -18.67 8.61 -27.41
N GLY A 424 -18.38 8.51 -28.70
CA GLY A 424 -16.99 8.42 -29.19
C GLY A 424 -16.72 7.20 -30.06
N GLN A 425 -15.49 7.10 -30.54
CA GLN A 425 -15.04 6.07 -31.44
C GLN A 425 -14.97 4.70 -30.72
N ASP A 426 -15.58 3.68 -31.31
CA ASP A 426 -15.42 2.28 -30.90
C ASP A 426 -14.30 1.60 -31.68
N THR A 427 -13.54 0.75 -31.01
CA THR A 427 -12.40 0.06 -31.62
C THR A 427 -12.35 -1.40 -31.20
N GLN A 428 -12.31 -2.30 -32.18
CA GLN A 428 -12.03 -3.72 -31.99
C GLN A 428 -10.71 -4.05 -32.72
N ARG A 429 -9.81 -4.72 -32.04
CA ARG A 429 -8.51 -5.09 -32.57
C ARG A 429 -8.23 -6.56 -32.26
N ALA A 430 -7.67 -7.28 -33.25
CA ALA A 430 -7.00 -8.55 -33.02
C ALA A 430 -5.69 -8.59 -33.78
N PHE A 431 -4.65 -9.17 -33.19
CA PHE A 431 -3.40 -9.42 -33.88
C PHE A 431 -2.74 -10.74 -33.47
N ALA A 432 -1.89 -11.23 -34.38
CA ALA A 432 -0.93 -12.30 -34.11
C ALA A 432 0.48 -11.81 -34.46
N ALA A 433 1.44 -12.10 -33.58
CA ALA A 433 2.84 -11.71 -33.76
C ALA A 433 3.79 -12.87 -33.47
N ALA A 434 4.93 -12.84 -34.15
CA ALA A 434 6.06 -13.73 -33.91
C ALA A 434 7.33 -12.89 -33.74
N GLN A 435 8.08 -13.13 -32.69
CA GLN A 435 9.39 -12.55 -32.44
C GLN A 435 10.40 -13.66 -32.23
N TRP A 436 11.50 -13.62 -32.97
CA TRP A 436 12.60 -14.54 -32.82
C TRP A 436 13.86 -13.80 -32.46
N ASP A 437 14.47 -14.19 -31.33
CA ASP A 437 15.68 -13.60 -30.80
C ASP A 437 16.83 -14.61 -30.78
N LEU A 438 17.89 -14.32 -31.51
CA LEU A 438 19.14 -15.08 -31.48
C LEU A 438 20.21 -14.31 -30.73
N ARG A 439 20.64 -14.81 -29.59
CA ARG A 439 21.71 -14.24 -28.80
C ARG A 439 23.00 -15.05 -28.96
N ARG A 440 24.10 -14.35 -29.19
CA ARG A 440 25.46 -14.92 -29.30
C ARG A 440 26.45 -14.03 -28.57
N VAL A 441 27.48 -14.64 -28.03
CA VAL A 441 28.66 -13.94 -27.53
C VAL A 441 29.82 -14.36 -28.44
N THR A 442 30.55 -13.38 -29.01
CA THR A 442 31.72 -13.63 -29.83
C THR A 442 32.94 -13.91 -28.96
N ASP A 443 33.99 -14.48 -29.57
CA ASP A 443 35.25 -14.72 -28.86
C ASP A 443 35.91 -13.42 -28.33
N TRP A 444 35.54 -12.26 -28.90
CA TRP A 444 35.98 -10.93 -28.44
C TRP A 444 35.10 -10.34 -27.32
N GLY A 445 34.13 -11.10 -26.83
CA GLY A 445 33.24 -10.67 -25.74
C GLY A 445 32.07 -9.78 -26.19
N GLN A 446 31.86 -9.61 -27.47
CA GLN A 446 30.70 -8.86 -28.01
C GLN A 446 29.43 -9.69 -27.81
N GLN A 447 28.41 -9.08 -27.28
CA GLN A 447 27.07 -9.64 -27.15
C GLN A 447 26.22 -9.20 -28.34
N LEU A 448 25.88 -10.14 -29.19
CA LEU A 448 25.07 -9.91 -30.38
C LEU A 448 23.67 -10.41 -30.16
N THR A 449 22.65 -9.59 -30.40
CA THR A 449 21.26 -10.01 -30.40
C THR A 449 20.64 -9.68 -31.76
N LEU A 450 20.28 -10.71 -32.50
CA LEU A 450 19.53 -10.57 -33.77
C LEU A 450 18.06 -10.83 -33.45
N THR A 451 17.19 -9.86 -33.72
CA THR A 451 15.73 -9.94 -33.52
C THR A 451 15.04 -9.87 -34.88
N ALA A 452 14.17 -10.84 -35.16
CA ALA A 452 13.24 -10.81 -36.27
C ALA A 452 11.81 -10.75 -35.73
N TYR A 453 11.02 -9.79 -36.18
CA TYR A 453 9.66 -9.54 -35.75
C TYR A 453 8.71 -9.48 -36.94
N ALA A 454 7.57 -10.15 -36.80
CA ALA A 454 6.47 -10.09 -37.75
C ALA A 454 5.13 -10.04 -37.00
N ARG A 455 4.19 -9.25 -37.51
CA ARG A 455 2.85 -9.09 -36.89
C ARG A 455 1.82 -8.79 -37.98
N GLY A 456 0.63 -9.41 -37.85
CA GLY A 456 -0.53 -9.09 -38.65
C GLY A 456 -1.69 -8.64 -37.78
N ASP A 457 -2.31 -7.52 -38.13
CA ASP A 457 -3.41 -6.89 -37.40
C ASP A 457 -4.67 -6.84 -38.23
N ILE A 458 -5.82 -6.95 -37.56
CA ILE A 458 -7.14 -6.60 -38.05
C ILE A 458 -7.82 -5.69 -37.05
N TYR A 459 -8.41 -4.61 -37.54
CA TYR A 459 -9.20 -3.65 -36.77
C TYR A 459 -10.60 -3.54 -37.37
N ASN A 460 -11.57 -3.28 -36.53
CA ASN A 460 -12.90 -2.79 -36.90
C ASN A 460 -13.20 -1.56 -36.07
N THR A 461 -13.47 -0.42 -36.73
CA THR A 461 -13.60 0.89 -36.08
C THR A 461 -14.90 1.54 -36.54
N ASN A 462 -15.67 2.08 -35.60
CA ASN A 462 -16.91 2.80 -35.85
C ASN A 462 -16.87 4.19 -35.22
N ASP A 463 -17.64 5.12 -35.79
CA ASP A 463 -17.82 6.48 -35.28
C ASP A 463 -16.48 7.27 -35.20
N THR A 464 -15.61 7.07 -36.16
CA THR A 464 -14.23 7.64 -36.19
C THR A 464 -14.24 9.18 -36.19
N LEU A 465 -15.29 9.82 -36.72
CA LEU A 465 -15.41 11.28 -36.78
C LEU A 465 -15.66 11.93 -35.39
N GLU A 466 -16.05 11.17 -34.41
CA GLU A 466 -16.24 11.64 -33.04
C GLU A 466 -14.88 11.80 -32.30
N THR A 467 -13.79 11.26 -32.85
CA THR A 467 -12.43 11.52 -32.36
C THR A 467 -11.92 12.85 -32.93
N MET A 468 -11.64 13.83 -32.06
CA MET A 468 -11.23 15.19 -32.47
C MET A 468 -9.89 15.19 -33.18
N VAL A 469 -8.90 14.44 -32.70
CA VAL A 469 -7.54 14.38 -33.26
C VAL A 469 -7.51 13.47 -34.48
N ALA A 470 -7.34 14.04 -35.66
CA ALA A 470 -7.41 13.31 -36.92
C ALA A 470 -6.41 12.14 -37.03
N SER A 471 -5.21 12.28 -36.50
CA SER A 471 -4.18 11.22 -36.48
C SER A 471 -4.54 10.02 -35.60
N TYR A 472 -5.59 10.11 -34.77
CA TYR A 472 -6.05 9.02 -33.88
C TYR A 472 -7.24 8.24 -34.44
N ARG A 473 -7.91 8.74 -35.48
CA ARG A 473 -9.17 8.19 -36.00
C ARG A 473 -9.02 6.81 -36.63
N GLY A 474 -8.02 6.63 -37.52
CA GLY A 474 -7.99 5.49 -38.44
C GLY A 474 -9.07 5.58 -39.53
N ASN A 475 -9.28 4.48 -40.24
CA ASN A 475 -10.34 4.35 -41.25
C ASN A 475 -11.60 3.73 -40.62
N GLU A 476 -12.77 4.19 -41.07
CA GLU A 476 -14.05 3.60 -40.70
C GLU A 476 -14.17 2.16 -41.23
N GLY A 477 -14.72 1.24 -40.43
CA GLY A 477 -14.89 -0.16 -40.79
C GLY A 477 -13.64 -1.03 -40.62
N ILE A 478 -13.50 -2.05 -41.46
CA ILE A 478 -12.43 -3.04 -41.34
C ILE A 478 -11.16 -2.53 -41.98
N SER A 479 -10.07 -2.54 -41.21
CA SER A 479 -8.71 -2.24 -41.66
C SER A 479 -7.75 -3.36 -41.29
N THR A 480 -6.80 -3.66 -42.16
CA THR A 480 -5.74 -4.65 -41.89
C THR A 480 -4.36 -4.02 -42.00
N ARG A 481 -3.41 -4.55 -41.24
CA ARG A 481 -2.04 -4.05 -41.24
C ARG A 481 -1.05 -5.22 -41.07
N ALA A 482 0.06 -5.16 -41.81
CA ALA A 482 1.21 -6.02 -41.61
C ALA A 482 2.42 -5.22 -41.15
N ILE A 483 3.15 -5.76 -40.19
CA ILE A 483 4.35 -5.15 -39.62
C ILE A 483 5.48 -6.15 -39.68
N GLY A 484 6.65 -5.68 -40.08
CA GLY A 484 7.90 -6.46 -40.07
C GLY A 484 9.05 -5.63 -39.55
N ALA A 485 9.94 -6.22 -38.79
CA ALA A 485 11.17 -5.56 -38.37
C ALA A 485 12.31 -6.57 -38.21
N LEU A 486 13.52 -6.13 -38.56
CA LEU A 486 14.75 -6.85 -38.27
C LEU A 486 15.68 -5.93 -37.49
N ALA A 487 16.22 -6.40 -36.38
CA ALA A 487 17.13 -5.63 -35.56
C ALA A 487 18.39 -6.42 -35.20
N LEU A 488 19.54 -5.73 -35.27
CA LEU A 488 20.81 -6.22 -34.76
C LEU A 488 21.26 -5.28 -33.63
N ASP A 489 21.40 -5.82 -32.42
CA ASP A 489 21.90 -5.12 -31.24
C ASP A 489 23.28 -5.68 -30.89
N VAL A 490 24.26 -4.82 -30.78
CA VAL A 490 25.65 -5.16 -30.45
C VAL A 490 26.05 -4.41 -29.19
N GLN A 491 26.40 -5.15 -28.15
CA GLN A 491 26.93 -4.61 -26.91
C GLN A 491 28.34 -5.16 -26.68
N TRP A 492 29.27 -4.29 -26.30
CA TRP A 492 30.64 -4.73 -26.06
C TRP A 492 31.12 -4.30 -24.66
N PRO A 493 30.87 -5.12 -23.64
CA PRO A 493 31.23 -4.78 -22.25
C PRO A 493 32.75 -4.91 -22.03
N PHE A 494 33.38 -3.81 -21.65
CA PHE A 494 34.76 -3.76 -21.16
C PHE A 494 34.76 -3.62 -19.65
N ILE A 495 35.41 -4.54 -18.97
CA ILE A 495 35.53 -4.57 -17.51
C ILE A 495 36.98 -4.32 -17.14
N GLY A 496 37.20 -3.45 -16.16
CA GLY A 496 38.53 -3.12 -15.67
C GLY A 496 38.48 -2.53 -14.27
N GLU A 497 39.65 -2.33 -13.67
CA GLU A 497 39.79 -1.67 -12.38
C GLU A 497 39.89 -0.15 -12.55
N ALA A 498 39.19 0.62 -11.72
CA ALA A 498 39.30 2.06 -11.64
C ALA A 498 38.98 2.55 -10.23
N PHE A 499 39.68 3.56 -9.75
CA PHE A 499 39.43 4.24 -8.48
C PHE A 499 39.35 3.30 -7.26
N GLY A 500 40.02 2.14 -7.32
CA GLY A 500 40.01 1.12 -6.25
C GLY A 500 38.78 0.22 -6.26
N GLY A 501 38.05 0.15 -7.36
CA GLY A 501 36.93 -0.74 -7.59
C GLY A 501 36.86 -1.23 -9.02
N THR A 502 35.71 -1.77 -9.41
CA THR A 502 35.47 -2.31 -10.74
C THR A 502 34.63 -1.34 -11.56
N GLN A 503 35.10 -1.03 -12.77
CA GLN A 503 34.30 -0.30 -13.76
C GLN A 503 33.90 -1.21 -14.92
N ARG A 504 32.75 -0.91 -15.52
CA ARG A 504 32.28 -1.50 -16.76
C ARG A 504 31.87 -0.40 -17.74
N ILE A 505 32.40 -0.43 -18.93
CA ILE A 505 32.07 0.47 -20.04
C ILE A 505 31.46 -0.40 -21.14
N THR A 506 30.24 -0.14 -21.56
CA THR A 506 29.54 -0.94 -22.57
C THR A 506 29.08 -0.04 -23.72
N PRO A 507 29.86 0.15 -24.77
CA PRO A 507 29.36 0.69 -26.01
C PRO A 507 28.25 -0.19 -26.57
N ARG A 508 27.18 0.43 -27.08
CA ARG A 508 26.04 -0.25 -27.68
C ARG A 508 25.68 0.37 -29.02
N LEU A 509 25.44 -0.48 -29.99
CA LEU A 509 24.96 -0.08 -31.32
C LEU A 509 23.81 -0.98 -31.72
N GLN A 510 22.69 -0.40 -32.09
CA GLN A 510 21.53 -1.12 -32.60
C GLN A 510 21.18 -0.60 -34.00
N THR A 511 20.95 -1.51 -34.92
CA THR A 511 20.38 -1.22 -36.23
C THR A 511 19.01 -1.86 -36.31
N VAL A 512 17.99 -1.07 -36.68
CA VAL A 512 16.64 -1.57 -36.92
C VAL A 512 16.26 -1.26 -38.38
N VAL A 513 15.71 -2.24 -39.05
CA VAL A 513 15.15 -2.09 -40.41
C VAL A 513 13.68 -2.51 -40.33
N SER A 514 12.79 -1.57 -40.62
CA SER A 514 11.34 -1.84 -40.69
C SER A 514 10.78 -1.18 -41.98
N PRO A 515 10.07 -1.93 -42.82
CA PRO A 515 9.39 -1.37 -43.98
C PRO A 515 8.23 -0.47 -43.55
N ARG A 516 7.71 0.32 -44.50
CA ARG A 516 6.58 1.21 -44.25
C ARG A 516 5.35 0.44 -43.78
N THR A 517 4.72 0.95 -42.75
CA THR A 517 3.53 0.36 -42.11
C THR A 517 2.33 1.31 -42.26
N ALA A 518 1.15 0.79 -42.49
CA ALA A 518 -0.08 1.57 -42.60
C ALA A 518 -0.60 2.04 -41.23
N ASN A 519 0.22 2.82 -40.53
CA ASN A 519 -0.08 3.26 -39.14
C ASN A 519 -1.32 4.16 -39.07
N LEU A 520 -1.52 5.06 -40.05
CA LEU A 520 -2.65 6.01 -40.01
C LEU A 520 -3.97 5.41 -40.48
N SER A 521 -3.96 4.21 -41.07
CA SER A 521 -5.19 3.49 -41.44
C SER A 521 -5.90 2.83 -40.27
N VAL A 522 -5.22 2.69 -39.13
CA VAL A 522 -5.76 2.08 -37.90
C VAL A 522 -5.90 3.14 -36.80
N PRO A 523 -6.87 2.99 -35.88
CA PRO A 523 -7.05 3.92 -34.77
C PRO A 523 -5.85 3.94 -33.83
N ASN A 524 -5.76 4.95 -32.96
CA ASN A 524 -4.74 5.06 -31.92
C ASN A 524 -5.38 5.20 -30.54
N GLU A 525 -5.57 4.10 -29.86
CA GLU A 525 -6.16 4.05 -28.53
C GLU A 525 -5.11 3.94 -27.40
N ASP A 526 -4.00 3.23 -27.68
CA ASP A 526 -3.04 2.85 -26.65
C ASP A 526 -1.59 3.35 -26.89
N SER A 527 -1.36 4.08 -28.00
CA SER A 527 -0.02 4.55 -28.40
C SER A 527 0.06 6.08 -28.49
N ARG A 528 -0.73 6.81 -27.69
CA ARG A 528 -0.83 8.28 -27.75
C ARG A 528 0.36 8.97 -27.10
N ALA A 529 0.82 8.47 -25.97
CA ALA A 529 1.93 9.05 -25.23
C ALA A 529 3.27 8.48 -25.72
N VAL A 530 3.99 9.26 -26.50
CA VAL A 530 5.36 8.95 -26.93
C VAL A 530 6.26 10.08 -26.45
N ASP A 531 7.29 9.74 -25.71
CA ASP A 531 8.35 10.65 -25.29
C ASP A 531 9.66 9.87 -25.29
N LEU A 532 10.71 10.43 -25.91
CA LEU A 532 12.00 9.79 -25.95
C LEU A 532 12.68 9.87 -24.59
N ASP A 533 13.08 8.72 -24.04
CA ASP A 533 13.84 8.65 -22.81
C ASP A 533 14.90 7.52 -22.83
N ASP A 534 15.63 7.38 -21.73
CA ASP A 534 16.67 6.38 -21.56
C ASP A 534 16.15 4.93 -21.64
N SER A 535 14.88 4.70 -21.28
CA SER A 535 14.29 3.37 -21.25
C SER A 535 13.84 2.86 -22.62
N ASN A 536 13.47 3.76 -23.54
CA ASN A 536 12.91 3.40 -24.84
C ASN A 536 13.83 3.63 -26.03
N ILE A 537 14.99 4.28 -25.84
CA ILE A 537 15.90 4.64 -26.95
C ILE A 537 16.33 3.42 -27.80
N PHE A 538 16.53 2.25 -27.18
CA PHE A 538 16.88 0.98 -27.83
C PHE A 538 15.68 0.03 -28.03
N ALA A 539 14.45 0.48 -27.81
CA ALA A 539 13.27 -0.35 -28.05
C ALA A 539 13.07 -0.62 -29.54
N LEU A 540 12.62 -1.84 -29.89
CA LEU A 540 12.26 -2.19 -31.26
C LEU A 540 11.11 -1.32 -31.78
N ASN A 541 10.14 -1.03 -30.93
CA ASN A 541 9.08 -0.05 -31.14
C ASN A 541 9.11 0.94 -29.97
N ARG A 542 9.25 2.23 -30.22
CA ARG A 542 9.30 3.27 -29.19
C ARG A 542 7.92 3.82 -28.83
N PHE A 543 6.88 3.50 -29.59
CA PHE A 543 5.51 3.75 -29.17
C PHE A 543 5.12 2.84 -28.00
N SER A 544 4.39 3.38 -27.04
CA SER A 544 3.65 2.57 -26.06
C SER A 544 2.51 1.81 -26.76
N GLY A 545 2.06 0.69 -26.20
CA GLY A 545 0.93 -0.06 -26.75
C GLY A 545 1.19 -0.75 -28.10
N TYR A 546 0.11 -0.97 -28.84
CA TYR A 546 0.13 -1.79 -30.05
C TYR A 546 -0.39 -1.08 -31.30
N ASP A 547 -1.04 0.08 -31.17
CA ASP A 547 -1.73 0.75 -32.28
C ASP A 547 -0.76 1.48 -33.22
N ARG A 548 0.42 1.81 -32.76
CA ARG A 548 1.47 2.40 -33.58
C ARG A 548 2.74 1.55 -33.54
N PHE A 549 3.44 1.54 -34.67
CA PHE A 549 4.73 0.89 -34.79
C PHE A 549 5.69 1.79 -35.56
N GLU A 550 6.92 1.92 -35.09
CA GLU A 550 7.93 2.76 -35.73
C GLU A 550 8.52 2.09 -36.98
N ASP A 551 8.13 2.57 -38.12
CA ASP A 551 8.41 1.99 -39.43
C ASP A 551 9.58 2.69 -40.16
N SER A 552 10.77 2.61 -39.60
CA SER A 552 11.95 3.27 -40.22
C SER A 552 13.19 2.41 -40.12
N THR A 553 14.14 2.67 -41.05
CA THR A 553 15.52 2.19 -40.89
C THR A 553 16.29 3.20 -40.05
N ARG A 554 16.85 2.73 -38.93
CA ARG A 554 17.57 3.59 -38.00
C ARG A 554 18.77 2.92 -37.36
N PHE A 555 19.72 3.74 -36.95
CA PHE A 555 20.84 3.39 -36.09
C PHE A 555 20.64 4.06 -34.74
N THR A 556 20.82 3.31 -33.66
CA THR A 556 20.83 3.83 -32.29
C THR A 556 22.18 3.48 -31.68
N TYR A 557 22.85 4.46 -31.13
CA TYR A 557 24.14 4.27 -30.46
C TYR A 557 24.10 4.84 -29.06
N GLY A 558 24.88 4.26 -28.20
CA GLY A 558 24.93 4.70 -26.80
C GLY A 558 26.07 4.08 -26.04
N LEU A 559 26.17 4.49 -24.82
CA LEU A 559 27.18 4.05 -23.87
C LEU A 559 26.55 3.83 -22.50
N ASP A 560 26.75 2.65 -21.95
CA ASP A 560 26.46 2.36 -20.55
C ASP A 560 27.77 2.33 -19.76
N TYR A 561 27.81 3.05 -18.64
CA TYR A 561 28.92 3.08 -17.70
C TYR A 561 28.44 2.63 -16.32
N ALA A 562 29.15 1.74 -15.70
CA ALA A 562 28.93 1.33 -14.32
C ALA A 562 30.26 1.33 -13.55
N LEU A 563 30.24 1.91 -12.34
CA LEU A 563 31.36 1.93 -11.41
C LEU A 563 30.92 1.38 -10.06
N PHE A 564 31.59 0.37 -9.58
CA PHE A 564 31.33 -0.29 -8.32
C PHE A 564 32.53 -0.11 -7.40
N LEU A 565 32.36 0.70 -6.35
CA LEU A 565 33.32 0.88 -5.27
C LEU A 565 32.71 0.33 -3.95
N PRO A 566 33.52 0.07 -2.93
CA PRO A 566 32.98 -0.35 -1.62
C PRO A 566 31.97 0.65 -1.05
N GLY A 567 30.68 0.28 -1.12
CA GLY A 567 29.58 1.11 -0.64
C GLY A 567 29.19 2.29 -1.55
N PHE A 568 29.74 2.39 -2.77
CA PHE A 568 29.41 3.44 -3.73
C PHE A 568 29.23 2.84 -5.12
N GLU A 569 28.14 3.21 -5.80
CA GLU A 569 27.80 2.73 -7.13
C GLU A 569 27.36 3.90 -8.00
N ILE A 570 27.86 3.95 -9.24
CA ILE A 570 27.36 4.84 -10.28
C ILE A 570 26.96 3.98 -11.46
N ASN A 571 25.74 4.21 -11.98
CA ASN A 571 25.27 3.70 -13.26
C ASN A 571 24.88 4.89 -14.13
N ALA A 572 25.45 4.99 -15.30
CA ALA A 572 25.11 6.06 -16.26
C ALA A 572 24.87 5.45 -17.63
N SER A 573 23.88 5.97 -18.34
CA SER A 573 23.61 5.62 -19.74
C SER A 573 23.36 6.89 -20.55
N VAL A 574 23.79 6.88 -21.81
CA VAL A 574 23.51 7.93 -22.78
C VAL A 574 23.28 7.31 -24.15
N GLY A 575 22.36 7.85 -24.91
CA GLY A 575 22.06 7.33 -26.24
C GLY A 575 21.47 8.38 -27.14
N GLN A 576 21.60 8.12 -28.45
CA GLN A 576 21.03 8.92 -29.52
C GLN A 576 20.71 8.01 -30.71
N SER A 577 19.72 8.37 -31.51
CA SER A 577 19.25 7.60 -32.66
C SER A 577 19.28 8.42 -33.92
N TYR A 578 19.68 7.80 -35.04
CA TYR A 578 19.67 8.40 -36.34
C TYR A 578 18.81 7.61 -37.33
N ARG A 579 17.78 8.25 -37.89
CA ARG A 579 16.88 7.67 -38.89
C ARG A 579 17.40 7.93 -40.30
N LEU A 580 17.60 6.86 -41.06
CA LEU A 580 18.09 6.94 -42.46
C LEU A 580 16.99 7.41 -43.41
N SER A 581 15.72 7.17 -43.09
CA SER A 581 14.60 7.53 -43.94
C SER A 581 14.38 9.06 -44.02
N ASN A 582 14.21 9.60 -45.21
CA ASN A 582 13.82 11.00 -45.43
C ASN A 582 12.30 11.23 -45.39
N ARG A 583 11.50 10.24 -45.00
CA ARG A 583 10.06 10.32 -44.94
C ARG A 583 9.62 11.09 -43.70
N GLU A 584 8.46 11.75 -43.80
CA GLU A 584 7.79 12.27 -42.64
C GLU A 584 7.56 11.15 -41.63
N THR A 585 7.80 11.46 -40.38
CA THR A 585 7.55 10.54 -39.25
C THR A 585 6.12 10.68 -38.79
N ILE A 586 5.59 9.61 -38.22
CA ILE A 586 4.32 9.64 -37.49
C ILE A 586 4.50 10.08 -36.03
N LEU A 587 5.76 10.30 -35.63
CA LEU A 587 6.11 10.73 -34.26
C LEU A 587 5.84 12.24 -34.14
N PRO A 588 5.07 12.69 -33.14
CA PRO A 588 4.74 14.11 -32.98
C PRO A 588 5.98 14.96 -32.74
N SER A 589 5.91 16.24 -33.13
CA SER A 589 6.91 17.25 -32.77
C SER A 589 7.08 17.34 -31.27
N GLY A 590 8.28 17.69 -30.80
CA GLY A 590 8.60 17.81 -29.39
C GLY A 590 8.84 16.48 -28.66
N THR A 591 8.60 15.32 -29.28
CA THR A 591 8.94 14.02 -28.72
C THR A 591 10.43 13.70 -28.69
N GLY A 592 11.24 14.52 -29.40
CA GLY A 592 12.67 14.28 -29.61
C GLY A 592 12.99 13.22 -30.68
N LEU A 593 11.98 12.80 -31.45
CA LEU A 593 12.04 11.76 -32.49
C LEU A 593 11.49 12.22 -33.84
N ASP A 594 11.01 13.42 -33.92
CA ASP A 594 10.40 14.03 -35.12
C ASP A 594 11.40 14.24 -36.23
N ASP A 595 12.65 14.56 -35.93
CA ASP A 595 13.74 14.70 -36.88
C ASP A 595 14.47 13.38 -37.19
N ARG A 596 15.41 13.45 -38.17
CA ARG A 596 16.27 12.30 -38.50
C ARG A 596 17.26 11.96 -37.41
N LEU A 597 17.85 12.96 -36.78
CA LEU A 597 18.70 12.82 -35.61
C LEU A 597 17.80 13.07 -34.37
N SER A 598 17.75 12.11 -33.47
CA SER A 598 16.98 12.27 -32.24
C SER A 598 17.67 13.21 -31.25
N ASP A 599 16.93 13.67 -30.26
CA ASP A 599 17.51 14.24 -29.06
C ASP A 599 18.43 13.23 -28.38
N ILE A 600 19.33 13.74 -27.52
CA ILE A 600 20.22 12.94 -26.69
C ILE A 600 19.49 12.65 -25.39
N VAL A 601 19.40 11.38 -25.01
CA VAL A 601 18.80 10.97 -23.74
C VAL A 601 19.82 10.26 -22.87
N GLY A 602 19.64 10.39 -21.56
CA GLY A 602 20.48 9.67 -20.64
C GLY A 602 19.91 9.60 -19.23
N ARG A 603 20.50 8.71 -18.47
CA ARG A 603 20.20 8.48 -17.07
C ARG A 603 21.51 8.34 -16.29
N THR A 604 21.55 8.90 -15.11
CA THR A 604 22.63 8.70 -14.14
C THR A 604 22.03 8.33 -12.81
N GLU A 605 22.45 7.22 -12.25
CA GLU A 605 22.06 6.75 -10.92
C GLU A 605 23.31 6.69 -10.04
N ILE A 606 23.23 7.35 -8.88
CA ILE A 606 24.30 7.37 -7.87
C ILE A 606 23.74 6.78 -6.59
N ARG A 607 24.39 5.76 -6.06
CA ARG A 607 24.06 5.14 -4.78
C ARG A 607 25.26 5.12 -3.86
N TYR A 608 25.08 5.61 -2.65
CA TYR A 608 26.09 5.50 -1.60
C TYR A 608 25.49 4.80 -0.37
N ARG A 609 25.80 3.53 -0.23
CA ARG A 609 25.20 2.63 0.77
C ARG A 609 23.66 2.76 0.74
N ASP A 610 23.01 2.74 1.93
CA ASP A 610 21.59 3.04 2.10
C ASP A 610 21.33 4.52 2.43
N PHE A 611 22.36 5.39 2.26
CA PHE A 611 22.31 6.79 2.72
C PHE A 611 22.03 7.80 1.61
N VAL A 612 22.52 7.56 0.39
CA VAL A 612 22.25 8.42 -0.78
C VAL A 612 21.79 7.56 -1.93
N GLN A 613 20.67 7.93 -2.53
CA GLN A 613 20.22 7.45 -3.82
C GLN A 613 19.76 8.65 -4.65
N ILE A 614 20.38 8.87 -5.79
CA ILE A 614 20.04 9.96 -6.73
C ILE A 614 19.87 9.32 -8.10
N THR A 615 18.74 9.59 -8.73
CA THR A 615 18.47 9.25 -10.13
C THR A 615 18.22 10.53 -10.89
N HIS A 616 18.99 10.77 -11.92
CA HIS A 616 18.82 11.89 -12.84
C HIS A 616 18.55 11.34 -14.23
N ARG A 617 17.42 11.73 -14.83
CA ARG A 617 17.09 11.45 -16.24
C ARG A 617 17.00 12.75 -17.00
N TYR A 618 17.53 12.76 -18.21
CA TYR A 618 17.57 13.97 -19.01
C TYR A 618 17.34 13.68 -20.49
N ARG A 619 16.77 14.67 -21.19
CA ARG A 619 16.75 14.77 -22.63
C ARG A 619 17.28 16.15 -23.06
N LEU A 620 18.22 16.14 -23.94
CA LEU A 620 18.89 17.35 -24.50
C LEU A 620 18.56 17.46 -25.97
N ASP A 621 18.18 18.65 -26.38
CA ASP A 621 17.98 18.99 -27.77
C ASP A 621 19.24 18.68 -28.61
N LYS A 622 19.06 18.08 -29.77
CA LYS A 622 20.14 17.62 -30.65
C LYS A 622 21.02 18.72 -31.21
N ASP A 623 20.46 19.94 -31.43
CA ASP A 623 21.15 21.04 -32.10
C ASP A 623 21.80 21.99 -31.09
N GLY A 624 21.05 22.38 -30.06
CA GLY A 624 21.47 23.40 -29.10
C GLY A 624 21.84 22.84 -27.70
N LEU A 625 21.69 21.55 -27.47
CA LEU A 625 21.84 20.92 -26.14
C LEU A 625 20.93 21.54 -25.07
N ALA A 626 19.86 22.22 -25.47
CA ALA A 626 18.86 22.75 -24.56
C ALA A 626 18.17 21.60 -23.81
N VAL A 627 17.91 21.81 -22.55
CA VAL A 627 17.27 20.77 -21.68
C VAL A 627 15.78 20.70 -22.00
N ARG A 628 15.34 19.60 -22.60
CA ARG A 628 13.93 19.30 -22.93
C ARG A 628 13.24 18.47 -21.87
N ARG A 629 13.98 17.64 -21.13
CA ARG A 629 13.53 16.92 -19.94
C ARG A 629 14.62 16.96 -18.90
N ASN A 630 14.24 17.24 -17.68
CA ASN A 630 15.10 17.16 -16.51
C ASN A 630 14.29 16.56 -15.36
N GLU A 631 14.67 15.38 -14.93
CA GLU A 631 13.99 14.66 -13.88
C GLU A 631 15.03 14.20 -12.85
N ILE A 632 14.89 14.67 -11.62
CA ILE A 632 15.79 14.35 -10.53
C ILE A 632 14.97 13.77 -9.39
N ASP A 633 15.26 12.53 -9.01
CA ASP A 633 14.77 11.89 -7.80
C ASP A 633 15.94 11.66 -6.86
N ALA A 634 15.90 12.24 -5.66
CA ALA A 634 16.94 12.09 -4.66
C ALA A 634 16.35 11.67 -3.31
N ALA A 635 16.94 10.65 -2.70
CA ALA A 635 16.71 10.23 -1.32
C ALA A 635 18.05 10.28 -0.58
N ILE A 636 18.13 11.10 0.47
CA ILE A 636 19.35 11.33 1.24
C ILE A 636 19.04 11.20 2.72
N GLY A 637 19.74 10.32 3.40
CA GLY A 637 19.64 10.11 4.83
C GLY A 637 19.45 8.66 5.25
N SER A 638 19.17 8.44 6.51
CA SER A 638 18.88 7.13 7.09
C SER A 638 17.37 6.86 7.05
N ARG A 639 16.95 5.63 7.37
CA ARG A 639 15.50 5.28 7.49
C ARG A 639 14.72 6.16 8.48
N GLN A 640 15.38 6.79 9.43
CA GLN A 640 14.77 7.59 10.50
C GLN A 640 14.88 9.10 10.26
N THR A 641 15.93 9.53 9.54
CA THR A 641 16.17 10.95 9.22
C THR A 641 16.60 11.04 7.77
N TYR A 642 15.75 11.61 6.94
CA TYR A 642 15.96 11.67 5.49
C TYR A 642 15.30 12.89 4.86
N ILE A 643 15.79 13.26 3.70
CA ILE A 643 15.16 14.20 2.78
C ILE A 643 14.92 13.49 1.44
N LEU A 644 13.77 13.76 0.86
CA LEU A 644 13.37 13.34 -0.49
C LEU A 644 13.20 14.57 -1.34
N VAL A 645 13.74 14.58 -2.53
CA VAL A 645 13.57 15.64 -3.51
C VAL A 645 13.19 15.00 -4.84
N GLY A 646 12.07 15.42 -5.40
CA GLY A 646 11.64 15.09 -6.75
C GLY A 646 11.49 16.39 -7.54
N TYR A 647 12.22 16.53 -8.60
CA TYR A 647 12.13 17.65 -9.53
C TYR A 647 11.84 17.13 -10.92
N LEU A 648 10.85 17.68 -11.59
CA LEU A 648 10.48 17.35 -12.95
C LEU A 648 10.34 18.64 -13.74
N ARG A 649 11.04 18.73 -14.87
CA ARG A 649 10.81 19.74 -15.90
C ARG A 649 10.67 19.05 -17.26
N LEU A 650 9.56 19.32 -17.91
CA LEU A 650 9.28 18.90 -19.28
C LEU A 650 9.02 20.15 -20.12
N ASN A 651 9.85 20.33 -21.15
CA ASN A 651 9.70 21.41 -22.13
C ASN A 651 9.69 20.74 -23.52
N ARG A 652 8.50 20.37 -23.97
CA ARG A 652 8.29 19.54 -25.16
C ARG A 652 7.86 20.32 -26.37
N ASP A 653 7.28 21.50 -26.16
CA ASP A 653 6.75 22.34 -27.23
C ASP A 653 5.74 21.59 -28.13
N ILE A 654 4.83 20.84 -27.49
CA ILE A 654 3.80 20.04 -28.16
C ILE A 654 2.45 20.73 -28.06
N ASP A 655 2.03 21.41 -29.11
CA ASP A 655 0.80 22.22 -29.14
C ASP A 655 -0.52 21.43 -29.24
N VAL A 656 -0.48 20.14 -29.53
CA VAL A 656 -1.65 19.44 -30.10
C VAL A 656 -2.24 18.36 -29.17
N ILE A 657 -1.56 17.97 -28.09
CA ILE A 657 -1.95 16.81 -27.27
C ILE A 657 -2.02 17.22 -25.81
N GLU A 658 -3.23 17.33 -25.25
CA GLU A 658 -3.50 17.70 -23.85
C GLU A 658 -2.70 16.91 -22.81
N ASP A 659 -2.40 15.64 -23.07
CA ASP A 659 -1.70 14.76 -22.13
C ASP A 659 -0.15 14.95 -22.16
N LEU A 660 0.38 15.81 -23.02
CA LEU A 660 1.81 16.01 -23.24
C LEU A 660 2.26 17.47 -23.06
N GLN A 661 1.51 18.28 -22.32
CA GLN A 661 1.84 19.68 -22.04
C GLN A 661 3.14 19.83 -21.27
N ASP A 662 3.76 20.98 -21.40
CA ASP A 662 4.94 21.33 -20.62
C ASP A 662 4.59 21.44 -19.14
N ARG A 663 5.52 21.05 -18.29
CA ARG A 663 5.30 20.98 -16.86
C ARG A 663 6.60 21.13 -16.09
N GLU A 664 6.56 21.96 -15.06
CA GLU A 664 7.63 22.03 -14.07
C GLU A 664 7.08 21.85 -12.66
N GLU A 665 7.60 20.88 -11.89
CA GLU A 665 7.12 20.55 -10.56
C GLU A 665 8.28 20.23 -9.61
N LEU A 666 8.21 20.78 -8.40
CA LEU A 666 9.11 20.45 -7.30
C LEU A 666 8.34 19.76 -6.17
N ARG A 667 8.82 18.60 -5.74
CA ARG A 667 8.37 17.89 -4.54
C ARG A 667 9.51 17.77 -3.55
N VAL A 668 9.27 18.20 -2.32
CA VAL A 668 10.23 18.01 -1.24
C VAL A 668 9.53 17.34 -0.07
N GLY A 669 10.17 16.32 0.50
CA GLY A 669 9.73 15.64 1.70
C GLY A 669 10.91 15.46 2.65
N ALA A 670 10.68 15.61 3.94
CA ALA A 670 11.71 15.40 4.95
C ALA A 670 11.11 14.76 6.20
N ARG A 671 11.91 13.92 6.84
CA ARG A 671 11.65 13.41 8.18
C ARG A 671 12.93 13.53 9.00
N VAL A 672 12.80 14.01 10.24
CA VAL A 672 13.90 14.13 11.19
C VAL A 672 13.49 13.47 12.49
N LYS A 673 14.27 12.49 12.95
CA LYS A 673 14.12 11.93 14.29
C LYS A 673 14.76 12.84 15.31
N ILE A 674 13.98 13.25 16.30
CA ILE A 674 14.40 14.16 17.36
C ILE A 674 14.45 13.39 18.68
N GLY A 675 15.63 13.05 19.13
CA GLY A 675 15.82 12.20 20.30
C GLY A 675 15.27 10.78 20.13
N ARG A 676 14.84 10.17 21.25
CA ARG A 676 14.46 8.74 21.25
C ARG A 676 13.06 8.47 20.68
N PHE A 677 12.09 9.35 20.93
CA PHE A 677 10.68 9.08 20.71
C PHE A 677 10.02 10.06 19.73
N TRP A 678 10.62 11.21 19.47
CA TRP A 678 10.02 12.25 18.65
C TRP A 678 10.53 12.20 17.21
N SER A 679 9.67 12.54 16.29
CA SER A 679 10.02 12.83 14.91
C SER A 679 9.21 14.00 14.38
N ALA A 680 9.84 14.85 13.57
CA ALA A 680 9.18 15.86 12.77
C ALA A 680 9.24 15.44 11.31
N PHE A 681 8.21 15.76 10.55
CA PHE A 681 8.17 15.49 9.11
C PHE A 681 7.44 16.63 8.38
N GLY A 682 7.80 16.80 7.13
CA GLY A 682 7.15 17.79 6.28
C GLY A 682 7.25 17.42 4.82
N SER A 683 6.35 17.94 4.00
CA SER A 683 6.42 17.85 2.56
C SER A 683 5.77 19.07 1.91
N ALA A 684 6.27 19.42 0.73
CA ALA A 684 5.72 20.45 -0.14
C ALA A 684 5.68 19.94 -1.58
N THR A 685 4.63 20.28 -2.29
CA THR A 685 4.52 20.12 -3.75
C THR A 685 4.21 21.51 -4.31
N ILE A 686 5.03 21.93 -5.26
CA ILE A 686 5.01 23.27 -5.84
C ILE A 686 4.97 23.10 -7.35
N ASP A 687 4.01 23.74 -8.00
CA ASP A 687 3.95 23.89 -9.45
C ASP A 687 4.83 25.10 -9.82
N LEU A 688 5.82 24.86 -10.66
CA LEU A 688 6.74 25.86 -11.17
C LEU A 688 6.46 26.21 -12.64
N THR A 689 5.45 25.58 -13.25
CA THR A 689 5.07 25.80 -14.66
C THR A 689 4.54 27.23 -14.82
N ASP A 690 5.22 28.05 -15.59
CA ASP A 690 4.76 29.41 -15.88
C ASP A 690 3.99 29.50 -17.21
N GLN A 691 3.35 30.64 -17.46
CA GLN A 691 2.59 30.90 -18.69
C GLN A 691 3.47 30.96 -19.97
N ARG A 692 4.80 31.02 -19.83
CA ARG A 692 5.71 30.98 -20.97
C ARG A 692 6.01 29.54 -21.40
N GLU A 693 5.90 28.61 -20.44
CA GLU A 693 6.09 27.17 -20.68
C GLU A 693 4.77 26.52 -21.09
N ASP A 694 3.66 26.91 -20.48
CA ASP A 694 2.30 26.48 -20.83
C ASP A 694 1.34 27.68 -20.77
N ILE A 695 0.82 28.12 -21.94
CA ILE A 695 -0.12 29.24 -22.05
C ILE A 695 -1.44 29.00 -21.32
N PHE A 696 -1.78 27.75 -21.02
CA PHE A 696 -2.97 27.36 -20.24
C PHE A 696 -2.68 27.26 -18.76
N SER A 697 -1.44 27.40 -18.32
CA SER A 697 -1.09 27.41 -16.91
C SER A 697 -1.71 28.63 -16.22
N ALA A 698 -2.37 28.41 -15.09
CA ALA A 698 -2.83 29.47 -14.21
C ALA A 698 -1.73 29.90 -13.22
N SER A 699 -0.59 29.22 -13.21
CA SER A 699 0.55 29.49 -12.33
C SER A 699 1.38 30.67 -12.83
N ASP A 700 1.93 31.44 -11.91
CA ASP A 700 2.91 32.49 -12.17
C ASP A 700 4.37 32.00 -12.10
N GLY A 701 4.58 30.69 -12.10
CA GLY A 701 5.86 30.01 -11.97
C GLY A 701 6.24 29.63 -10.53
N PHE A 702 5.38 29.88 -9.55
CA PHE A 702 5.57 29.43 -8.16
C PHE A 702 4.24 29.24 -7.43
N ASP A 703 3.46 28.26 -7.83
CA ASP A 703 2.20 27.96 -7.16
C ASP A 703 2.32 26.77 -6.22
N ALA A 704 2.02 27.00 -4.95
CA ALA A 704 1.95 25.93 -3.99
C ALA A 704 0.71 25.06 -4.25
N ILE A 705 0.91 23.78 -4.52
CA ILE A 705 -0.18 22.80 -4.63
C ILE A 705 -0.58 22.31 -3.25
N ARG A 706 0.41 21.95 -2.42
CA ARG A 706 0.18 21.38 -1.09
C ARG A 706 1.38 21.52 -0.17
N HIS A 707 1.10 21.83 1.08
CA HIS A 707 2.06 21.73 2.18
C HIS A 707 1.54 20.78 3.26
N ARG A 708 2.47 20.06 3.91
CA ARG A 708 2.20 19.21 5.06
C ARG A 708 3.34 19.35 6.06
N LEU A 709 3.01 19.56 7.33
CA LEU A 709 3.96 19.54 8.44
C LEU A 709 3.36 18.71 9.58
N GLY A 710 4.18 17.96 10.26
CA GLY A 710 3.71 17.18 11.38
C GLY A 710 4.81 16.81 12.35
N VAL A 711 4.37 16.48 13.55
CA VAL A 711 5.20 15.93 14.61
C VAL A 711 4.57 14.63 15.09
N ALA A 712 5.38 13.65 15.42
CA ALA A 712 4.94 12.40 15.98
C ALA A 712 5.81 12.02 17.17
N TYR A 713 5.14 11.57 18.22
CA TYR A 713 5.73 10.87 19.35
C TYR A 713 5.43 9.38 19.19
N GLU A 714 6.41 8.54 19.33
CA GLU A 714 6.24 7.08 19.22
C GLU A 714 7.19 6.39 20.19
N ASP A 715 6.59 5.61 21.11
CA ASP A 715 7.33 4.72 22.01
C ASP A 715 6.80 3.27 21.89
N ASP A 716 7.14 2.42 22.85
CA ASP A 716 6.77 1.00 22.85
C ASP A 716 5.24 0.76 22.93
N CYS A 717 4.49 1.76 23.40
CA CYS A 717 3.09 1.62 23.80
C CYS A 717 2.14 2.60 23.13
N LEU A 718 2.65 3.75 22.71
CA LEU A 718 1.83 4.89 22.30
C LEU A 718 2.39 5.51 21.04
N ARG A 719 1.51 5.89 20.12
CA ARG A 719 1.83 6.77 19.01
C ARG A 719 0.86 7.95 19.04
N LEU A 720 1.42 9.15 19.12
CA LEU A 720 0.70 10.41 18.99
C LEU A 720 1.20 11.11 17.74
N GLY A 721 0.30 11.70 16.97
CA GLY A 721 0.65 12.49 15.80
C GLY A 721 -0.20 13.75 15.72
N ALA A 722 0.44 14.87 15.39
CA ALA A 722 -0.24 16.08 15.00
C ALA A 722 0.26 16.50 13.61
N THR A 723 -0.64 16.64 12.66
CA THR A 723 -0.33 17.01 11.29
C THR A 723 -1.17 18.19 10.87
N TRP A 724 -0.50 19.24 10.40
CA TRP A 724 -1.09 20.33 9.65
C TRP A 724 -0.88 20.07 8.16
N LYS A 725 -1.92 20.29 7.37
CA LYS A 725 -1.93 20.19 5.92
C LYS A 725 -2.62 21.43 5.35
N ARG A 726 -2.07 22.00 4.30
CA ARG A 726 -2.69 23.05 3.52
C ARG A 726 -2.77 22.63 2.07
N ASP A 727 -3.96 22.71 1.53
CA ASP A 727 -4.29 22.49 0.13
C ASP A 727 -4.62 23.84 -0.49
N TYR A 728 -4.12 24.10 -1.68
CA TYR A 728 -4.30 25.38 -2.36
C TYR A 728 -5.29 25.29 -3.51
N GLN A 729 -5.63 24.08 -3.96
CA GLN A 729 -6.50 23.88 -5.10
C GLN A 729 -7.96 23.68 -4.65
N ASP A 730 -8.88 24.36 -5.31
CA ASP A 730 -10.32 24.16 -5.21
C ASP A 730 -10.79 23.19 -6.29
N ASN A 731 -11.73 22.31 -5.94
CA ASN A 731 -12.33 21.36 -6.86
C ASN A 731 -13.82 21.18 -6.51
N GLY A 732 -14.66 22.01 -7.10
CA GLY A 732 -16.09 22.04 -6.80
C GLY A 732 -16.36 22.36 -5.33
N ASP A 733 -17.05 21.46 -4.62
CA ASP A 733 -17.33 21.59 -3.18
C ASP A 733 -16.18 21.09 -2.28
N ALA A 734 -15.13 20.53 -2.85
CA ALA A 734 -13.87 20.24 -2.18
C ALA A 734 -12.95 21.47 -2.25
N ARG A 735 -13.09 22.35 -1.27
CA ARG A 735 -12.32 23.61 -1.23
C ARG A 735 -10.97 23.42 -0.55
N GLY A 736 -9.94 24.02 -1.12
CA GLY A 736 -8.62 24.14 -0.53
C GLY A 736 -8.66 24.86 0.82
N GLY A 737 -7.63 24.68 1.63
CA GLY A 737 -7.49 25.31 2.93
C GLY A 737 -6.67 24.51 3.91
N ASN A 738 -6.67 24.97 5.16
CA ASN A 738 -5.97 24.29 6.24
C ASN A 738 -6.78 23.13 6.79
N SER A 739 -6.09 22.03 7.08
CA SER A 739 -6.63 20.92 7.87
C SER A 739 -5.62 20.48 8.95
N TYR A 740 -6.13 20.09 10.10
CA TYR A 740 -5.36 19.62 11.24
C TYR A 740 -5.85 18.23 11.60
N LEU A 741 -4.95 17.28 11.66
CA LEU A 741 -5.23 15.88 12.00
C LEU A 741 -4.48 15.53 13.28
N LEU A 742 -5.22 15.09 14.30
CA LEU A 742 -4.67 14.51 15.51
C LEU A 742 -4.92 13.00 15.47
N THR A 743 -3.86 12.24 15.61
CA THR A 743 -3.90 10.78 15.65
C THR A 743 -3.40 10.29 17.00
N LEU A 744 -4.11 9.32 17.56
CA LEU A 744 -3.74 8.62 18.77
C LEU A 744 -3.81 7.13 18.46
N ALA A 745 -2.79 6.37 18.76
CA ALA A 745 -2.81 4.93 18.63
C ALA A 745 -2.21 4.28 19.87
N PHE A 746 -3.00 3.44 20.52
CA PHE A 746 -2.55 2.61 21.63
C PHE A 746 -2.00 1.31 21.05
N LYS A 747 -0.71 1.08 21.26
CA LYS A 747 -0.09 -0.20 20.89
C LYS A 747 -0.51 -1.24 21.92
N ASN A 748 -0.76 -2.46 21.50
CA ASN A 748 -1.15 -3.61 22.35
C ASN A 748 -2.51 -3.45 23.05
N LEU A 749 -3.39 -2.56 22.58
CA LEU A 749 -4.79 -2.52 22.99
C LEU A 749 -5.65 -3.07 21.85
N GLY A 750 -6.15 -4.32 21.99
CA GLY A 750 -7.08 -4.89 21.03
C GLY A 750 -6.46 -5.38 19.72
N ARG A 751 -5.28 -5.98 19.75
CA ARG A 751 -4.74 -6.74 18.63
C ARG A 751 -5.19 -8.17 18.64
#